data_6eca2af6c3019afe6a925dfa0d2fdf23
#
_entry.id   6eca2af6c3019afe6a925dfa0d2fdf23
#
_cell.length_a   1.000
_cell.length_b   1.000
_cell.length_c   1.000
_cell.angle_alpha   90.00
_cell.angle_beta   90.00
_cell.angle_gamma   90.00
#
_symmetry.space_group_name_H-M   'P 1'
#
loop_
_entity.id
_entity.type
_entity.pdbx_description
1 polymer ?
#
loop_
_entity_poly.entity_id
_entity_poly.type
_entity_poly.pdbx_seq_one_letter_code
_entity_poly.pdbx_strand_id
1 'polypeptide(L)'
;HMRDESKLPQVRFGTWVGGDRDGHPGVTAEVTAETLERLRANAFVVLRKQLVALSEKLSLSQWMQPLPQSLITAREKVAEALGERARAVLSTNTSEPWRQYVELLIERVPIEIVPHQVSQLRTGIGSYEIAEELAKDLASLRDSLTEVGAQRLADSDVRPVIRAVQVFGFHLAQLDIRQNSVFHAKALSQLMDAAGLDGSQWEEWAENERLRFLEKELRSPRPFLHASASAGPEADTVLGCYRVLAAHIARHGADGIGALIISMTRRLSDLLVVYVLAREAGLTRSLPEGLVCMLPVVPLFETLDDLEAAPSILGAFLEEPMTRRSLDFLSWNWGREKLPITQQVMVGYSDSNKDSGIFASQWGLQKAQARLAQLGRNAGVRIRFFHGRGGTVSRGAGPTHRFLEALPNNSLSGDIRLTEQGETIAQKFGHFVTATYNLELLLAGVAATTIEHERSVPMAPPLAPVLERLSRASQQAYRRLLDTEDFITFYRQATPIDALEHSRIGSRPSRRTGKPSLADLRAIPWVFSWIQSRFYVPGWFGAGSGLKALTEAELAEIGDQLRTWPFLYYVLTNIEASIASTDLELMNAYADMVEDPALRERFMKIILDEWNLTREMLEKLRGASMAERRPRMLRTLKLRADALRVLHLQEIHLLKKWRGLRKAGDEAAAEAMLPDLLLSINAIASGLRTTG
;
A
#
# COMPACT_ATOMS: atom_id res chain seq x y z
N HIS A 1 28.81 -8.39 20.52
CA HIS A 1 29.14 -8.01 19.14
C HIS A 1 28.32 -6.77 18.75
N MET A 2 28.96 -5.61 18.81
CA MET A 2 28.35 -4.38 18.28
C MET A 2 28.14 -4.57 16.77
N ARG A 3 26.89 -4.58 16.34
CA ARG A 3 26.57 -4.62 14.91
C ARG A 3 26.72 -3.22 14.36
N ASP A 4 27.38 -3.11 13.26
CA ASP A 4 27.47 -1.89 12.46
C ASP A 4 26.05 -1.41 12.14
N GLU A 5 25.69 -0.21 12.56
CA GLU A 5 24.34 0.35 12.40
C GLU A 5 23.95 0.50 10.93
N SER A 6 24.92 0.70 10.03
CA SER A 6 24.70 0.79 8.60
C SER A 6 24.20 -0.53 7.98
N LYS A 7 24.41 -1.65 8.66
CA LYS A 7 24.00 -3.01 8.24
C LYS A 7 22.67 -3.47 8.82
N LEU A 8 22.03 -2.65 9.67
CA LEU A 8 20.72 -3.00 10.21
C LEU A 8 19.61 -2.83 9.16
N PRO A 9 18.63 -3.75 9.11
CA PRO A 9 17.47 -3.60 8.22
C PRO A 9 16.76 -2.28 8.47
N GLN A 10 16.34 -1.61 7.41
CA GLN A 10 15.56 -0.38 7.50
C GLN A 10 14.09 -0.69 7.28
N VAL A 11 13.23 -0.16 8.15
CA VAL A 11 11.78 -0.14 8.00
C VAL A 11 11.35 1.30 7.77
N ARG A 12 10.53 1.53 6.76
CA ARG A 12 9.95 2.85 6.47
C ARG A 12 8.45 2.71 6.38
N PHE A 13 7.75 3.76 6.76
CA PHE A 13 6.30 3.81 6.68
C PHE A 13 5.87 4.75 5.55
N GLY A 14 4.80 4.36 4.86
CA GLY A 14 4.14 5.19 3.86
C GLY A 14 2.66 5.33 4.17
N THR A 15 2.03 6.37 3.63
CA THR A 15 0.60 6.62 3.75
C THR A 15 0.02 7.13 2.44
N TRP A 16 -1.27 6.87 2.23
CA TRP A 16 -2.05 7.41 1.12
C TRP A 16 -3.11 8.41 1.59
N VAL A 17 -3.30 8.54 2.89
CA VAL A 17 -4.26 9.50 3.47
C VAL A 17 -3.82 10.91 3.11
N GLY A 18 -4.67 11.63 2.39
CA GLY A 18 -4.38 12.97 1.87
C GLY A 18 -3.55 13.01 0.57
N GLY A 19 -3.21 11.84 0.00
CA GLY A 19 -2.46 11.71 -1.26
C GLY A 19 -3.14 10.86 -2.33
N ASP A 20 -4.12 10.01 -1.97
CA ASP A 20 -4.87 9.20 -2.92
C ASP A 20 -6.02 9.99 -3.53
N ARG A 21 -5.79 10.48 -4.74
CA ARG A 21 -6.74 11.34 -5.49
C ARG A 21 -7.56 10.56 -6.51
N ASP A 22 -7.28 9.28 -6.74
CA ASP A 22 -7.94 8.46 -7.75
C ASP A 22 -9.43 8.27 -7.43
N GLY A 23 -10.28 9.08 -8.08
CA GLY A 23 -11.73 9.10 -7.91
C GLY A 23 -12.16 9.55 -6.50
N HIS A 24 -11.39 10.43 -5.86
CA HIS A 24 -11.72 11.04 -4.57
C HIS A 24 -11.64 12.57 -4.65
N PRO A 25 -12.73 13.26 -4.99
CA PRO A 25 -12.73 14.71 -5.19
C PRO A 25 -12.41 15.51 -3.91
N GLY A 26 -12.59 14.91 -2.73
CA GLY A 26 -12.29 15.54 -1.44
C GLY A 26 -10.80 15.60 -1.09
N VAL A 27 -9.91 14.93 -1.85
CA VAL A 27 -8.46 15.05 -1.65
C VAL A 27 -7.94 16.18 -2.54
N THR A 28 -8.00 17.41 -2.03
CA THR A 28 -7.55 18.61 -2.71
C THR A 28 -6.06 18.90 -2.47
N ALA A 29 -5.50 19.94 -3.11
CA ALA A 29 -4.14 20.39 -2.87
C ALA A 29 -3.92 20.85 -1.42
N GLU A 30 -4.92 21.52 -0.86
CA GLU A 30 -4.93 22.01 0.53
C GLU A 30 -4.91 20.82 1.51
N VAL A 31 -5.72 19.79 1.28
CA VAL A 31 -5.71 18.56 2.09
C VAL A 31 -4.35 17.86 2.02
N THR A 32 -3.70 17.85 0.85
CA THR A 32 -2.34 17.31 0.71
C THR A 32 -1.33 18.12 1.51
N ALA A 33 -1.39 19.45 1.42
CA ALA A 33 -0.51 20.36 2.19
C ALA A 33 -0.69 20.16 3.70
N GLU A 34 -1.94 20.18 4.17
CA GLU A 34 -2.28 19.97 5.59
C GLU A 34 -1.79 18.59 6.09
N THR A 35 -1.93 17.55 5.25
CA THR A 35 -1.46 16.21 5.60
C THR A 35 0.06 16.17 5.80
N LEU A 36 0.84 16.79 4.91
CA LEU A 36 2.30 16.86 5.04
C LEU A 36 2.72 17.61 6.32
N GLU A 37 2.04 18.71 6.65
CA GLU A 37 2.28 19.45 7.90
C GLU A 37 1.93 18.63 9.13
N ARG A 38 0.78 17.92 9.13
CA ARG A 38 0.37 17.06 10.24
C ARG A 38 1.32 15.86 10.43
N LEU A 39 1.79 15.25 9.35
CA LEU A 39 2.78 14.18 9.42
C LEU A 39 4.07 14.70 10.05
N ARG A 40 4.54 15.88 9.65
CA ARG A 40 5.73 16.52 10.21
C ARG A 40 5.55 16.84 11.69
N ALA A 41 4.44 17.47 12.08
CA ALA A 41 4.14 17.78 13.48
C ALA A 41 4.12 16.51 14.35
N ASN A 42 3.46 15.44 13.89
CA ASN A 42 3.41 14.17 14.61
C ASN A 42 4.78 13.47 14.71
N ALA A 43 5.65 13.60 13.70
CA ALA A 43 7.02 13.12 13.79
C ALA A 43 7.77 13.80 14.95
N PHE A 44 7.67 15.11 15.06
CA PHE A 44 8.28 15.85 16.16
C PHE A 44 7.69 15.51 17.53
N VAL A 45 6.37 15.28 17.63
CA VAL A 45 5.74 14.82 18.88
C VAL A 45 6.34 13.49 19.33
N VAL A 46 6.47 12.52 18.41
CA VAL A 46 7.05 11.20 18.70
C VAL A 46 8.51 11.33 19.13
N LEU A 47 9.32 12.07 18.37
CA LEU A 47 10.75 12.25 18.66
C LEU A 47 10.97 13.01 19.97
N ARG A 48 10.23 14.09 20.21
CA ARG A 48 10.31 14.86 21.45
C ARG A 48 9.96 14.00 22.66
N LYS A 49 8.91 13.15 22.58
CA LYS A 49 8.56 12.23 23.66
C LYS A 49 9.70 11.29 23.99
N GLN A 50 10.41 10.78 22.97
CA GLN A 50 11.56 9.89 23.17
C GLN A 50 12.76 10.63 23.79
N LEU A 51 13.02 11.88 23.35
CA LEU A 51 14.07 12.72 23.92
C LEU A 51 13.80 13.05 25.39
N VAL A 52 12.55 13.37 25.75
CA VAL A 52 12.18 13.59 27.16
C VAL A 52 12.43 12.33 28.00
N ALA A 53 11.99 11.16 27.54
CA ALA A 53 12.26 9.90 28.23
C ALA A 53 13.75 9.59 28.32
N LEU A 54 14.55 10.00 27.33
CA LEU A 54 16.00 9.84 27.34
C LEU A 54 16.64 10.79 28.35
N SER A 55 16.21 12.07 28.45
CA SER A 55 16.76 13.04 29.39
C SER A 55 16.62 12.56 30.85
N GLU A 56 15.45 11.95 31.17
CA GLU A 56 15.20 11.41 32.53
C GLU A 56 16.15 10.27 32.91
N LYS A 57 16.67 9.52 31.93
CA LYS A 57 17.62 8.40 32.18
C LYS A 57 19.08 8.81 32.28
N LEU A 58 19.42 10.02 31.81
CA LEU A 58 20.80 10.48 31.72
C LEU A 58 21.20 11.43 32.87
N SER A 59 20.76 11.14 34.08
CA SER A 59 21.11 11.91 35.29
C SER A 59 22.53 11.59 35.81
N LEU A 60 23.51 11.46 34.90
CA LEU A 60 24.92 11.27 35.23
C LEU A 60 25.51 12.57 35.78
N SER A 61 25.99 12.50 37.05
CA SER A 61 26.57 13.67 37.72
C SER A 61 28.03 13.89 37.33
N GLN A 62 28.36 15.14 37.00
CA GLN A 62 29.73 15.54 36.73
C GLN A 62 30.66 15.39 37.97
N TRP A 63 30.10 15.32 39.19
CA TRP A 63 30.84 15.08 40.40
C TRP A 63 31.33 13.63 40.52
N MET A 64 30.63 12.70 39.89
CA MET A 64 30.94 11.27 39.90
C MET A 64 31.66 10.82 38.64
N GLN A 65 31.43 11.48 37.51
CA GLN A 65 31.96 11.15 36.20
C GLN A 65 32.55 12.39 35.53
N PRO A 66 33.88 12.44 35.28
CA PRO A 66 34.50 13.55 34.56
C PRO A 66 33.87 13.72 33.15
N LEU A 67 33.70 14.99 32.78
CA LEU A 67 33.13 15.33 31.46
C LEU A 67 34.16 15.11 30.34
N PRO A 68 33.82 14.36 29.30
CA PRO A 68 34.66 14.28 28.11
C PRO A 68 34.60 15.58 27.31
N GLN A 69 35.71 15.94 26.67
CA GLN A 69 35.79 17.17 25.87
C GLN A 69 34.81 17.15 24.69
N SER A 70 34.53 15.97 24.18
CA SER A 70 33.52 15.75 23.11
C SER A 70 32.14 16.27 23.50
N LEU A 71 31.68 15.99 24.73
CA LEU A 71 30.38 16.46 25.23
C LEU A 71 30.38 17.97 25.46
N ILE A 72 31.47 18.52 26.01
CA ILE A 72 31.59 19.96 26.25
C ILE A 72 31.42 20.71 24.93
N THR A 73 32.20 20.34 23.91
CA THR A 73 32.16 20.95 22.59
C THR A 73 30.79 20.81 21.92
N ALA A 74 30.16 19.62 22.02
CA ALA A 74 28.84 19.39 21.46
C ALA A 74 27.76 20.25 22.14
N ARG A 75 27.82 20.36 23.48
CA ARG A 75 26.89 21.19 24.25
C ARG A 75 27.03 22.67 23.93
N GLU A 76 28.25 23.19 23.85
CA GLU A 76 28.53 24.59 23.50
C GLU A 76 28.00 24.92 22.11
N LYS A 77 28.25 24.06 21.12
CA LYS A 77 27.76 24.23 19.75
C LYS A 77 26.23 24.28 19.68
N VAL A 78 25.53 23.39 20.39
CA VAL A 78 24.07 23.39 20.43
C VAL A 78 23.53 24.62 21.16
N ALA A 79 24.17 25.02 22.27
CA ALA A 79 23.79 26.21 23.02
C ALA A 79 23.98 27.50 22.20
N GLU A 80 25.07 27.61 21.45
CA GLU A 80 25.32 28.72 20.53
C GLU A 80 24.24 28.81 19.46
N ALA A 81 23.86 27.69 18.84
CA ALA A 81 22.80 27.63 17.84
C ALA A 81 21.43 28.10 18.38
N LEU A 82 21.12 27.80 19.64
CA LEU A 82 19.88 28.19 20.32
C LEU A 82 19.87 29.64 20.80
N GLY A 83 21.05 30.25 21.06
CA GLY A 83 21.20 31.60 21.59
C GLY A 83 20.48 31.81 22.95
N GLU A 84 19.62 32.79 23.04
CA GLU A 84 18.86 33.09 24.28
C GLU A 84 18.05 31.92 24.81
N ARG A 85 17.53 31.04 23.92
CA ARG A 85 16.74 29.88 24.32
C ARG A 85 17.54 28.84 25.12
N ALA A 86 18.87 28.82 24.95
CA ALA A 86 19.73 27.89 25.72
C ALA A 86 19.85 28.30 27.19
N ARG A 87 19.71 29.59 27.54
CA ARG A 87 19.93 30.07 28.90
C ARG A 87 19.04 29.42 29.95
N ALA A 88 17.76 29.26 29.63
CA ALA A 88 16.82 28.61 30.54
C ALA A 88 17.23 27.16 30.83
N VAL A 89 17.61 26.38 29.79
CA VAL A 89 18.06 24.99 29.91
C VAL A 89 19.38 24.94 30.70
N LEU A 90 20.35 25.79 30.39
CA LEU A 90 21.66 25.79 31.05
C LEU A 90 21.61 26.21 32.52
N SER A 91 20.55 26.89 32.96
CA SER A 91 20.34 27.21 34.38
C SER A 91 19.77 26.09 35.22
N THR A 92 19.27 25.03 34.58
CA THR A 92 18.72 23.84 35.25
C THR A 92 19.66 22.64 35.14
N ASN A 93 19.52 21.65 36.02
CA ASN A 93 20.29 20.42 36.00
C ASN A 93 21.80 20.61 35.79
N THR A 94 22.38 21.64 36.39
CA THR A 94 23.78 22.08 36.17
C THR A 94 24.82 21.01 36.51
N SER A 95 24.50 20.08 37.40
CA SER A 95 25.35 18.93 37.76
C SER A 95 25.19 17.70 36.87
N GLU A 96 24.23 17.71 35.94
CA GLU A 96 23.85 16.58 35.08
C GLU A 96 24.06 16.91 33.58
N PRO A 97 25.28 17.03 33.11
CA PRO A 97 25.61 17.64 31.81
C PRO A 97 25.09 16.81 30.59
N TRP A 98 24.98 15.48 30.68
CA TRP A 98 24.38 14.65 29.62
C TRP A 98 22.88 14.89 29.49
N ARG A 99 22.18 15.00 30.64
CA ARG A 99 20.77 15.36 30.69
C ARG A 99 20.55 16.76 30.12
N GLN A 100 21.34 17.72 30.55
CA GLN A 100 21.29 19.08 30.08
C GLN A 100 21.53 19.17 28.56
N TYR A 101 22.44 18.36 28.02
CA TYR A 101 22.64 18.28 26.58
C TYR A 101 21.38 17.78 25.86
N VAL A 102 20.72 16.71 26.33
CA VAL A 102 19.46 16.23 25.74
C VAL A 102 18.33 17.28 25.85
N GLU A 103 18.26 18.02 26.95
CA GLU A 103 17.30 19.12 27.12
C GLU A 103 17.52 20.24 26.09
N LEU A 104 18.78 20.55 25.74
CA LEU A 104 19.09 21.43 24.61
C LEU A 104 18.62 20.87 23.26
N LEU A 105 18.77 19.56 23.02
CA LEU A 105 18.23 18.93 21.82
C LEU A 105 16.70 19.01 21.76
N ILE A 106 16.01 18.82 22.91
CA ILE A 106 14.55 18.97 23.02
C ILE A 106 14.11 20.38 22.63
N GLU A 107 14.86 21.41 23.08
CA GLU A 107 14.54 22.81 22.76
C GLU A 107 14.73 23.14 21.27
N ARG A 108 15.60 22.40 20.58
CA ARG A 108 15.77 22.51 19.11
C ARG A 108 14.63 21.89 18.29
N VAL A 109 13.81 20.99 18.89
CA VAL A 109 12.68 20.37 18.16
C VAL A 109 11.60 21.41 17.89
N PRO A 110 11.24 21.65 16.60
CA PRO A 110 10.34 22.74 16.22
C PRO A 110 8.86 22.40 16.43
N ILE A 111 8.48 22.07 17.68
CA ILE A 111 7.10 21.70 18.03
C ILE A 111 6.70 22.32 19.38
N GLU A 112 5.52 22.86 19.43
CA GLU A 112 4.86 23.27 20.66
C GLU A 112 3.76 22.27 21.02
N ILE A 113 3.88 21.63 22.16
CA ILE A 113 2.88 20.69 22.67
C ILE A 113 1.98 21.42 23.65
N VAL A 114 0.75 21.66 23.25
CA VAL A 114 -0.27 22.26 24.11
C VAL A 114 -1.18 21.14 24.62
N PRO A 115 -1.33 20.97 25.94
CA PRO A 115 -2.22 19.95 26.50
C PRO A 115 -3.64 20.07 25.94
N HIS A 116 -4.20 18.94 25.51
CA HIS A 116 -5.57 18.83 24.95
C HIS A 116 -5.84 19.61 23.64
N GLN A 117 -4.80 20.07 22.96
CA GLN A 117 -4.88 20.72 21.65
C GLN A 117 -4.02 20.02 20.61
N VAL A 118 -4.24 20.33 19.34
CA VAL A 118 -3.37 19.87 18.26
C VAL A 118 -2.02 20.57 18.40
N SER A 119 -0.95 19.77 18.47
CA SER A 119 0.42 20.29 18.52
C SER A 119 0.74 21.13 17.29
N GLN A 120 1.40 22.27 17.46
CA GLN A 120 1.70 23.22 16.40
C GLN A 120 3.19 23.27 16.10
N LEU A 121 3.52 23.38 14.81
CA LEU A 121 4.90 23.62 14.40
C LEU A 121 5.35 25.00 14.87
N ARG A 122 6.52 25.05 15.52
CA ARG A 122 7.15 26.28 16.00
C ARG A 122 8.47 26.49 15.27
N THR A 123 8.55 27.54 14.47
CA THR A 123 9.81 27.94 13.87
C THR A 123 10.56 28.88 14.83
N GLY A 124 11.86 28.65 15.00
CA GLY A 124 12.71 29.48 15.86
C GLY A 124 14.17 29.35 15.46
N ILE A 125 14.97 30.35 15.87
CA ILE A 125 16.42 30.32 15.65
C ILE A 125 17.00 29.07 16.29
N GLY A 126 17.84 28.31 15.55
CA GLY A 126 18.50 27.12 16.02
C GLY A 126 17.60 25.85 16.05
N SER A 127 16.36 25.92 15.56
CA SER A 127 15.52 24.74 15.42
C SER A 127 16.06 23.80 14.34
N TYR A 128 15.82 22.49 14.50
CA TYR A 128 16.20 21.49 13.51
C TYR A 128 15.42 21.67 12.20
N GLU A 129 16.15 21.68 11.09
CA GLU A 129 15.56 21.74 9.75
C GLU A 129 15.44 20.36 9.11
N ILE A 130 16.49 19.53 9.24
CA ILE A 130 16.61 18.18 8.68
C ILE A 130 16.91 17.15 9.76
N ALA A 131 16.47 15.91 9.55
CA ALA A 131 16.59 14.82 10.53
C ALA A 131 18.04 14.44 10.83
N GLU A 132 18.95 14.63 9.88
CA GLU A 132 20.37 14.33 10.01
C GLU A 132 21.06 15.20 11.07
N GLU A 133 20.62 16.41 11.28
CA GLU A 133 21.17 17.26 12.34
C GLU A 133 20.92 16.65 13.72
N LEU A 134 19.67 16.23 13.97
CA LEU A 134 19.32 15.54 15.22
C LEU A 134 20.06 14.19 15.36
N ALA A 135 20.14 13.41 14.27
CA ALA A 135 20.87 12.14 14.28
C ALA A 135 22.35 12.34 14.60
N LYS A 136 22.98 13.40 14.09
CA LYS A 136 24.37 13.76 14.36
C LYS A 136 24.58 14.19 15.80
N ASP A 137 23.69 15.02 16.36
CA ASP A 137 23.77 15.45 17.76
C ASP A 137 23.59 14.25 18.72
N LEU A 138 22.67 13.33 18.41
CA LEU A 138 22.50 12.06 19.15
C LEU A 138 23.71 11.13 19.02
N ALA A 139 24.36 11.10 17.86
CA ALA A 139 25.61 10.34 17.71
C ALA A 139 26.72 10.92 18.61
N SER A 140 26.85 12.26 18.69
CA SER A 140 27.79 12.91 19.63
C SER A 140 27.49 12.55 21.09
N LEU A 141 26.21 12.48 21.46
CA LEU A 141 25.80 12.02 22.79
C LEU A 141 26.23 10.56 23.04
N ARG A 142 25.94 9.67 22.11
CA ARG A 142 26.32 8.24 22.19
C ARG A 142 27.83 8.08 22.36
N ASP A 143 28.59 8.81 21.55
CA ASP A 143 30.07 8.69 21.54
C ASP A 143 30.65 9.23 22.86
N SER A 144 30.11 10.31 23.41
CA SER A 144 30.53 10.84 24.71
C SER A 144 30.25 9.87 25.90
N LEU A 145 29.13 9.16 25.83
CA LEU A 145 28.82 8.10 26.82
C LEU A 145 29.79 6.90 26.71
N THR A 146 30.13 6.53 25.46
CA THR A 146 31.09 5.46 25.20
C THR A 146 32.49 5.82 25.72
N GLU A 147 32.92 7.08 25.51
CA GLU A 147 34.21 7.61 25.98
C GLU A 147 34.39 7.47 27.51
N VAL A 148 33.32 7.65 28.26
CA VAL A 148 33.33 7.50 29.72
C VAL A 148 32.99 6.08 30.21
N GLY A 149 32.92 5.09 29.32
CA GLY A 149 32.65 3.69 29.69
C GLY A 149 31.16 3.39 29.91
N ALA A 150 30.23 4.32 29.64
CA ALA A 150 28.81 4.14 29.81
C ALA A 150 28.16 3.48 28.56
N GLN A 151 28.81 2.49 27.97
CA GLN A 151 28.40 1.78 26.76
C GLN A 151 26.98 1.24 26.84
N ARG A 152 26.53 0.78 27.99
CA ARG A 152 25.18 0.26 28.18
C ARG A 152 24.10 1.35 27.93
N LEU A 153 24.31 2.56 28.46
CA LEU A 153 23.39 3.69 28.21
C LEU A 153 23.39 4.10 26.74
N ALA A 154 24.58 4.15 26.12
CA ALA A 154 24.74 4.44 24.71
C ALA A 154 23.93 3.46 23.84
N ASP A 155 24.02 2.15 24.14
CA ASP A 155 23.38 1.10 23.34
C ASP A 155 21.89 0.90 23.65
N SER A 156 21.49 0.97 24.92
CA SER A 156 20.10 0.66 25.32
C SER A 156 19.17 1.84 25.30
N ASP A 157 19.68 3.07 25.43
CA ASP A 157 18.85 4.26 25.60
C ASP A 157 19.04 5.28 24.45
N VAL A 158 20.28 5.56 24.02
CA VAL A 158 20.52 6.53 22.94
C VAL A 158 20.29 5.93 21.55
N ARG A 159 20.82 4.74 21.28
CA ARG A 159 20.68 4.07 19.97
C ARG A 159 19.23 3.88 19.53
N PRO A 160 18.26 3.50 20.36
CA PRO A 160 16.85 3.45 19.97
C PRO A 160 16.30 4.79 19.48
N VAL A 161 16.72 5.90 20.07
CA VAL A 161 16.29 7.25 19.65
C VAL A 161 16.91 7.61 18.31
N ILE A 162 18.21 7.34 18.09
CA ILE A 162 18.85 7.48 16.77
C ILE A 162 18.07 6.68 15.73
N ARG A 163 17.70 5.43 16.08
CA ARG A 163 16.95 4.55 15.19
C ARG A 163 15.57 5.11 14.87
N ALA A 164 14.88 5.71 15.83
CA ALA A 164 13.61 6.38 15.59
C ALA A 164 13.75 7.55 14.62
N VAL A 165 14.81 8.36 14.72
CA VAL A 165 15.10 9.44 13.77
C VAL A 165 15.34 8.87 12.37
N GLN A 166 16.07 7.76 12.25
CA GLN A 166 16.33 7.10 10.95
C GLN A 166 15.06 6.54 10.30
N VAL A 167 14.11 6.01 11.11
CA VAL A 167 12.86 5.39 10.62
C VAL A 167 11.79 6.43 10.28
N PHE A 168 11.58 7.39 11.16
CA PHE A 168 10.48 8.33 11.06
C PHE A 168 10.88 9.67 10.42
N GLY A 169 12.18 9.98 10.38
CA GLY A 169 12.65 11.29 9.92
C GLY A 169 11.89 12.43 10.59
N PHE A 170 11.73 13.51 9.87
CA PHE A 170 10.84 14.62 10.25
C PHE A 170 9.51 14.58 9.48
N HIS A 171 9.11 13.41 9.01
CA HIS A 171 7.93 13.18 8.17
C HIS A 171 7.01 12.04 8.67
N LEU A 172 7.39 11.26 9.67
CA LEU A 172 6.66 10.14 10.27
C LEU A 172 6.38 8.99 9.29
N ALA A 173 5.74 9.30 8.15
CA ALA A 173 5.44 8.40 7.05
C ALA A 173 5.52 9.15 5.72
N GLN A 174 6.02 8.50 4.68
CA GLN A 174 6.09 9.07 3.33
C GLN A 174 4.70 9.13 2.70
N LEU A 175 4.31 10.29 2.18
CA LEU A 175 3.04 10.47 1.49
C LEU A 175 3.19 10.15 0.01
N ASP A 176 2.51 9.08 -0.47
CA ASP A 176 2.37 8.84 -1.90
C ASP A 176 1.22 9.67 -2.47
N ILE A 177 1.40 10.10 -3.71
CA ILE A 177 0.35 10.74 -4.50
C ILE A 177 -0.10 9.76 -5.57
N ARG A 178 -1.38 9.38 -5.55
CA ARG A 178 -1.96 8.50 -6.56
C ARG A 178 -3.03 9.20 -7.35
N GLN A 179 -2.97 9.07 -8.67
CA GLN A 179 -3.97 9.59 -9.60
C GLN A 179 -4.13 8.64 -10.80
N ASN A 180 -5.29 8.70 -11.41
CA ASN A 180 -5.65 7.90 -12.59
C ASN A 180 -5.01 8.46 -13.87
N SER A 181 -4.54 7.57 -14.77
CA SER A 181 -3.93 7.95 -16.05
C SER A 181 -4.86 8.78 -16.94
N VAL A 182 -6.16 8.45 -16.97
CA VAL A 182 -7.15 9.21 -17.75
C VAL A 182 -7.31 10.65 -17.22
N PHE A 183 -7.22 10.84 -15.88
CA PHE A 183 -7.27 12.16 -15.29
C PHE A 183 -6.03 13.00 -15.66
N HIS A 184 -4.85 12.37 -15.70
CA HIS A 184 -3.63 13.02 -16.18
C HIS A 184 -3.71 13.37 -17.67
N ALA A 185 -4.29 12.50 -18.50
CA ALA A 185 -4.49 12.77 -19.92
C ALA A 185 -5.39 13.98 -20.15
N LYS A 186 -6.51 14.09 -19.41
CA LYS A 186 -7.38 15.25 -19.44
C LYS A 186 -6.68 16.53 -18.97
N ALA A 187 -5.89 16.43 -17.90
CA ALA A 187 -5.11 17.56 -17.40
C ALA A 187 -4.11 18.07 -18.45
N LEU A 188 -3.44 17.16 -19.19
CA LEU A 188 -2.55 17.53 -20.28
C LEU A 188 -3.32 18.16 -21.45
N SER A 189 -4.47 17.57 -21.84
CA SER A 189 -5.35 18.13 -22.90
C SER A 189 -5.72 19.59 -22.60
N GLN A 190 -6.21 19.88 -21.40
CA GLN A 190 -6.55 21.23 -20.96
C GLN A 190 -5.33 22.17 -20.94
N LEU A 191 -4.19 21.68 -20.50
CA LEU A 191 -2.95 22.42 -20.48
C LEU A 191 -2.49 22.81 -21.91
N MET A 192 -2.63 21.87 -22.86
CA MET A 192 -2.32 22.11 -24.28
C MET A 192 -3.24 23.19 -24.87
N ASP A 193 -4.56 23.08 -24.62
CA ASP A 193 -5.54 24.08 -25.09
C ASP A 193 -5.24 25.48 -24.53
N ALA A 194 -4.94 25.57 -23.25
CA ALA A 194 -4.57 26.85 -22.61
C ALA A 194 -3.25 27.43 -23.16
N ALA A 195 -2.38 26.59 -23.69
CA ALA A 195 -1.12 27.00 -24.34
C ALA A 195 -1.29 27.32 -25.84
N GLY A 196 -2.52 27.23 -26.38
CA GLY A 196 -2.80 27.46 -27.80
C GLY A 196 -2.42 26.28 -28.71
N LEU A 197 -2.26 25.09 -28.14
CA LEU A 197 -2.08 23.83 -28.84
C LEU A 197 -3.44 23.10 -28.91
N ASP A 198 -3.65 22.24 -29.93
CA ASP A 198 -4.90 21.46 -30.03
C ASP A 198 -4.91 20.27 -29.07
N GLY A 199 -5.29 20.53 -27.82
CA GLY A 199 -5.38 19.52 -26.77
C GLY A 199 -6.62 18.63 -26.93
N SER A 200 -7.68 19.11 -27.58
CA SER A 200 -8.92 18.34 -27.77
C SER A 200 -8.70 17.04 -28.56
N GLN A 201 -7.69 17.02 -29.40
CA GLN A 201 -7.30 15.86 -30.21
C GLN A 201 -6.50 14.81 -29.41
N TRP A 202 -6.04 15.12 -28.19
CA TRP A 202 -5.16 14.22 -27.41
C TRP A 202 -5.72 12.81 -27.23
N GLU A 203 -7.01 12.69 -26.94
CA GLU A 203 -7.64 11.38 -26.74
C GLU A 203 -7.75 10.56 -28.04
N GLU A 204 -7.79 11.22 -29.19
CA GLU A 204 -7.90 10.61 -30.51
C GLU A 204 -6.55 10.21 -31.11
N TRP A 205 -5.44 10.81 -30.62
CA TRP A 205 -4.10 10.52 -31.13
C TRP A 205 -3.71 9.06 -30.91
N ALA A 206 -3.10 8.47 -31.94
CA ALA A 206 -2.45 7.19 -31.79
C ALA A 206 -1.24 7.28 -30.84
N GLU A 207 -0.89 6.16 -30.20
CA GLU A 207 0.20 6.15 -29.20
C GLU A 207 1.51 6.72 -29.73
N ASN A 208 1.91 6.39 -30.96
CA ASN A 208 3.12 6.91 -31.59
C ASN A 208 3.09 8.44 -31.80
N GLU A 209 1.93 9.06 -31.95
CA GLU A 209 1.78 10.52 -32.05
C GLU A 209 1.95 11.17 -30.69
N ARG A 210 1.31 10.59 -29.67
CA ARG A 210 1.47 11.02 -28.27
C ARG A 210 2.94 10.98 -27.86
N LEU A 211 3.63 9.88 -28.16
CA LEU A 211 5.04 9.72 -27.81
C LEU A 211 5.93 10.76 -28.50
N ARG A 212 5.76 10.97 -29.81
CA ARG A 212 6.51 12.01 -30.55
C ARG A 212 6.32 13.41 -29.96
N PHE A 213 5.08 13.74 -29.55
CA PHE A 213 4.81 15.01 -28.90
C PHE A 213 5.51 15.10 -27.54
N LEU A 214 5.33 14.09 -26.67
CA LEU A 214 5.90 14.06 -25.33
C LEU A 214 7.43 14.08 -25.33
N GLU A 215 8.07 13.28 -26.20
CA GLU A 215 9.54 13.27 -26.36
C GLU A 215 10.08 14.64 -26.81
N LYS A 216 9.38 15.33 -27.70
CA LYS A 216 9.73 16.69 -28.11
C LYS A 216 9.62 17.66 -26.93
N GLU A 217 8.52 17.62 -26.19
CA GLU A 217 8.27 18.53 -25.09
C GLU A 217 9.20 18.31 -23.90
N LEU A 218 9.57 17.07 -23.60
CA LEU A 218 10.46 16.72 -22.48
C LEU A 218 11.95 17.06 -22.75
N ARG A 219 12.29 17.53 -23.96
CA ARG A 219 13.62 18.13 -24.25
C ARG A 219 13.74 19.56 -23.74
N SER A 220 12.59 20.26 -23.56
CA SER A 220 12.56 21.66 -23.14
C SER A 220 12.25 21.75 -21.64
N PRO A 221 13.05 22.53 -20.86
CA PRO A 221 12.73 22.83 -19.47
C PRO A 221 11.63 23.88 -19.33
N ARG A 222 11.21 24.51 -20.44
CA ARG A 222 10.25 25.62 -20.41
C ARG A 222 8.83 25.07 -20.20
N PRO A 223 8.09 25.55 -19.18
CA PRO A 223 6.70 25.25 -19.01
C PRO A 223 5.85 25.87 -20.11
N PHE A 224 4.68 25.33 -20.37
CA PHE A 224 3.70 25.86 -21.32
C PHE A 224 3.10 27.18 -20.82
N LEU A 225 2.75 27.23 -19.53
CA LEU A 225 2.05 28.35 -18.92
C LEU A 225 2.83 28.98 -17.77
N HIS A 226 2.50 30.23 -17.50
CA HIS A 226 2.97 30.86 -16.26
C HIS A 226 2.33 30.16 -15.04
N ALA A 227 3.06 30.09 -13.94
CA ALA A 227 2.65 29.35 -12.74
C ALA A 227 1.30 29.79 -12.13
N SER A 228 0.86 31.04 -12.37
CA SER A 228 -0.42 31.58 -11.90
C SER A 228 -1.58 31.40 -12.89
N ALA A 229 -1.32 30.90 -14.10
CA ALA A 229 -2.37 30.71 -15.10
C ALA A 229 -3.21 29.46 -14.76
N SER A 230 -4.54 29.57 -14.98
CA SER A 230 -5.45 28.42 -14.95
C SER A 230 -5.45 27.75 -16.32
N ALA A 231 -5.43 26.43 -16.32
CA ALA A 231 -5.48 25.63 -17.54
C ALA A 231 -6.79 24.84 -17.69
N GLY A 232 -7.58 24.75 -16.63
CA GLY A 232 -8.83 24.00 -16.59
C GLY A 232 -8.92 23.12 -15.34
N PRO A 233 -10.10 22.57 -15.01
CA PRO A 233 -10.36 21.97 -13.70
C PRO A 233 -9.48 20.77 -13.37
N GLU A 234 -9.26 19.83 -14.31
CA GLU A 234 -8.38 18.68 -14.09
C GLU A 234 -6.91 19.09 -14.05
N ALA A 235 -6.48 19.98 -14.95
CA ALA A 235 -5.12 20.51 -14.97
C ALA A 235 -4.80 21.28 -13.68
N ASP A 236 -5.66 22.21 -13.26
CA ASP A 236 -5.47 23.00 -12.04
C ASP A 236 -5.44 22.10 -10.80
N THR A 237 -6.26 21.06 -10.77
CA THR A 237 -6.27 20.07 -9.70
C THR A 237 -4.94 19.30 -9.59
N VAL A 238 -4.39 18.82 -10.70
CA VAL A 238 -3.10 18.09 -10.69
C VAL A 238 -1.96 19.04 -10.41
N LEU A 239 -1.89 20.16 -11.13
CA LEU A 239 -0.80 21.14 -10.97
C LEU A 239 -0.79 21.77 -9.57
N GLY A 240 -1.97 22.04 -8.99
CA GLY A 240 -2.10 22.53 -7.61
C GLY A 240 -1.46 21.57 -6.61
N CYS A 241 -1.77 20.27 -6.70
CA CYS A 241 -1.14 19.25 -5.87
C CYS A 241 0.38 19.18 -6.09
N TYR A 242 0.83 19.14 -7.33
CA TYR A 242 2.27 19.03 -7.64
C TYR A 242 3.05 20.28 -7.20
N ARG A 243 2.46 21.48 -7.25
CA ARG A 243 3.06 22.70 -6.68
C ARG A 243 3.20 22.63 -5.16
N VAL A 244 2.23 22.03 -4.45
CA VAL A 244 2.37 21.76 -3.01
C VAL A 244 3.57 20.87 -2.74
N LEU A 245 3.75 19.79 -3.53
CA LEU A 245 4.92 18.91 -3.39
C LEU A 245 6.23 19.66 -3.69
N ALA A 246 6.27 20.46 -4.75
CA ALA A 246 7.45 21.25 -5.10
C ALA A 246 7.83 22.24 -3.98
N ALA A 247 6.86 22.95 -3.40
CA ALA A 247 7.06 23.84 -2.28
C ALA A 247 7.55 23.11 -1.02
N HIS A 248 6.97 21.91 -0.75
CA HIS A 248 7.41 21.07 0.37
C HIS A 248 8.87 20.59 0.18
N ILE A 249 9.23 20.15 -1.02
CA ILE A 249 10.60 19.71 -1.34
C ILE A 249 11.59 20.85 -1.19
N ALA A 250 11.24 22.04 -1.68
CA ALA A 250 12.10 23.22 -1.58
C ALA A 250 12.36 23.62 -0.13
N ARG A 251 11.40 23.42 0.77
CA ARG A 251 11.47 23.82 2.19
C ARG A 251 12.03 22.74 3.11
N HIS A 252 11.69 21.46 2.87
CA HIS A 252 11.92 20.37 3.82
C HIS A 252 12.66 19.17 3.22
N GLY A 253 13.00 19.21 1.92
CA GLY A 253 13.54 18.06 1.21
C GLY A 253 12.45 17.07 0.78
N ALA A 254 12.84 16.00 0.09
CA ALA A 254 11.92 15.02 -0.48
C ALA A 254 11.59 13.83 0.45
N ASP A 255 12.24 13.72 1.60
CA ASP A 255 12.15 12.53 2.47
C ASP A 255 10.71 12.22 2.94
N GLY A 256 9.87 13.25 3.07
CA GLY A 256 8.46 13.13 3.44
C GLY A 256 7.52 12.73 2.30
N ILE A 257 8.01 12.69 1.07
CA ILE A 257 7.22 12.36 -0.11
C ILE A 257 7.67 11.00 -0.65
N GLY A 258 6.70 10.14 -0.98
CA GLY A 258 6.96 8.82 -1.54
C GLY A 258 7.09 8.87 -3.07
N ALA A 259 6.02 8.54 -3.78
CA ALA A 259 6.02 8.43 -5.23
C ALA A 259 4.76 9.02 -5.87
N LEU A 260 4.87 9.33 -7.16
CA LEU A 260 3.74 9.62 -8.04
C LEU A 260 3.27 8.27 -8.62
N ILE A 261 2.17 7.72 -8.11
CA ILE A 261 1.61 6.42 -8.51
C ILE A 261 0.51 6.65 -9.54
N ILE A 262 0.64 5.99 -10.68
CA ILE A 262 -0.29 6.14 -11.80
C ILE A 262 -1.15 4.90 -11.89
N SER A 263 -2.40 5.00 -11.43
CA SER A 263 -3.37 3.90 -11.58
C SER A 263 -3.85 3.77 -13.02
N MET A 264 -4.25 2.57 -13.41
CA MET A 264 -4.70 2.25 -14.76
C MET A 264 -3.64 2.59 -15.82
N THR A 265 -2.38 2.28 -15.55
CA THR A 265 -1.28 2.44 -16.52
C THR A 265 -1.42 1.40 -17.63
N ARG A 266 -1.65 1.82 -18.86
CA ARG A 266 -1.88 0.98 -20.03
C ARG A 266 -0.93 1.23 -21.18
N ARG A 267 -0.23 2.37 -21.16
CA ARG A 267 0.65 2.84 -22.25
C ARG A 267 1.84 3.59 -21.69
N LEU A 268 2.88 3.70 -22.49
CA LEU A 268 4.05 4.52 -22.14
C LEU A 268 3.66 5.99 -21.97
N SER A 269 2.80 6.51 -22.86
CA SER A 269 2.35 7.90 -22.79
C SER A 269 1.68 8.25 -21.46
N ASP A 270 1.00 7.31 -20.78
CA ASP A 270 0.40 7.53 -19.46
C ASP A 270 1.44 7.93 -18.40
N LEU A 271 2.67 7.43 -18.52
CA LEU A 271 3.78 7.74 -17.62
C LEU A 271 4.51 9.03 -18.02
N LEU A 272 4.71 9.26 -19.33
CA LEU A 272 5.42 10.45 -19.80
C LEU A 272 4.62 11.74 -19.63
N VAL A 273 3.28 11.67 -19.68
CA VAL A 273 2.39 12.79 -19.33
C VAL A 273 2.70 13.33 -17.94
N VAL A 274 3.00 12.46 -16.99
CA VAL A 274 3.33 12.86 -15.60
C VAL A 274 4.59 13.72 -15.57
N TYR A 275 5.59 13.43 -16.40
CA TYR A 275 6.79 14.25 -16.49
C TYR A 275 6.52 15.66 -17.02
N VAL A 276 5.62 15.79 -18.01
CA VAL A 276 5.19 17.11 -18.50
C VAL A 276 4.49 17.88 -17.38
N LEU A 277 3.50 17.27 -16.72
CA LEU A 277 2.78 17.91 -15.60
C LEU A 277 3.72 18.24 -14.42
N ALA A 278 4.71 17.39 -14.14
CA ALA A 278 5.75 17.66 -13.13
C ALA A 278 6.62 18.86 -13.52
N ARG A 279 6.96 19.02 -14.80
CA ARG A 279 7.66 20.21 -15.31
C ARG A 279 6.86 21.50 -15.07
N GLU A 280 5.57 21.47 -15.41
CA GLU A 280 4.67 22.64 -15.21
C GLU A 280 4.55 23.06 -13.76
N ALA A 281 4.69 22.13 -12.84
CA ALA A 281 4.56 22.38 -11.40
C ALA A 281 5.88 22.61 -10.66
N GLY A 282 7.02 22.59 -11.37
CA GLY A 282 8.34 22.78 -10.75
C GLY A 282 8.88 21.55 -10.00
N LEU A 283 8.38 20.35 -10.30
CA LEU A 283 8.89 19.06 -9.79
C LEU A 283 10.01 18.47 -10.67
N THR A 284 10.54 19.24 -11.59
CA THR A 284 11.70 18.84 -12.41
C THR A 284 12.90 19.73 -12.11
N ARG A 285 14.10 19.17 -12.36
CA ARG A 285 15.36 19.88 -12.27
C ARG A 285 16.11 19.78 -13.60
N SER A 286 16.69 20.90 -14.05
CA SER A 286 17.57 20.89 -15.22
C SER A 286 19.01 20.52 -14.79
N LEU A 287 19.57 19.51 -15.43
CA LEU A 287 20.95 19.10 -15.32
C LEU A 287 21.64 19.32 -16.68
N PRO A 288 22.99 19.29 -16.77
CA PRO A 288 23.68 19.42 -18.05
C PRO A 288 23.20 18.40 -19.10
N GLU A 289 22.85 17.19 -18.67
CA GLU A 289 22.39 16.07 -19.50
C GLU A 289 20.90 16.17 -19.88
N GLY A 290 20.15 17.09 -19.28
CA GLY A 290 18.72 17.33 -19.53
C GLY A 290 17.85 17.32 -18.28
N LEU A 291 16.53 17.26 -18.47
CA LEU A 291 15.58 17.26 -17.38
C LEU A 291 15.57 15.95 -16.59
N VAL A 292 15.36 16.08 -15.27
CA VAL A 292 15.08 14.98 -14.34
C VAL A 292 13.82 15.29 -13.53
N CYS A 293 13.03 14.27 -13.21
CA CYS A 293 11.93 14.37 -12.26
C CYS A 293 12.48 14.14 -10.84
N MET A 294 12.08 15.01 -9.89
CA MET A 294 12.55 14.95 -8.51
C MET A 294 11.83 13.88 -7.66
N LEU A 295 10.78 13.26 -8.18
CA LEU A 295 10.03 12.20 -7.52
C LEU A 295 9.94 10.95 -8.39
N PRO A 296 9.90 9.75 -7.79
CA PRO A 296 9.67 8.53 -8.54
C PRO A 296 8.30 8.50 -9.21
N VAL A 297 8.24 8.16 -10.49
CA VAL A 297 6.99 7.86 -11.22
C VAL A 297 6.80 6.36 -11.22
N VAL A 298 5.67 5.89 -10.69
CA VAL A 298 5.41 4.47 -10.41
C VAL A 298 4.18 4.00 -11.17
N PRO A 299 4.34 3.14 -12.18
CA PRO A 299 3.20 2.50 -12.82
C PRO A 299 2.48 1.55 -11.86
N LEU A 300 1.14 1.52 -11.93
CA LEU A 300 0.32 0.52 -11.26
C LEU A 300 -0.43 -0.29 -12.33
N PHE A 301 -0.18 -1.60 -12.33
CA PHE A 301 -0.84 -2.58 -13.20
C PHE A 301 -1.89 -3.36 -12.38
N GLU A 302 -3.15 -3.24 -12.77
CA GLU A 302 -4.30 -3.67 -11.96
C GLU A 302 -5.08 -4.84 -12.56
N THR A 303 -5.26 -4.90 -13.88
CA THR A 303 -5.98 -5.97 -14.57
C THR A 303 -5.03 -7.03 -15.13
N LEU A 304 -5.57 -8.18 -15.57
CA LEU A 304 -4.74 -9.19 -16.26
C LEU A 304 -4.10 -8.64 -17.53
N ASP A 305 -4.85 -7.87 -18.31
CA ASP A 305 -4.37 -7.25 -19.55
C ASP A 305 -3.24 -6.26 -19.26
N ASP A 306 -3.37 -5.45 -18.20
CA ASP A 306 -2.30 -4.54 -17.76
C ASP A 306 -1.04 -5.33 -17.34
N LEU A 307 -1.22 -6.43 -16.59
CA LEU A 307 -0.11 -7.30 -16.15
C LEU A 307 0.60 -7.99 -17.33
N GLU A 308 -0.15 -8.33 -18.38
CA GLU A 308 0.42 -8.92 -19.60
C GLU A 308 1.20 -7.89 -20.41
N ALA A 309 0.70 -6.67 -20.52
CA ALA A 309 1.34 -5.56 -21.21
C ALA A 309 2.50 -4.93 -20.40
N ALA A 310 2.54 -5.10 -19.08
CA ALA A 310 3.47 -4.45 -18.17
C ALA A 310 4.95 -4.55 -18.59
N PRO A 311 5.48 -5.71 -19.05
CA PRO A 311 6.87 -5.79 -19.48
C PRO A 311 7.20 -4.90 -20.68
N SER A 312 6.31 -4.78 -21.65
CA SER A 312 6.49 -3.91 -22.81
C SER A 312 6.47 -2.42 -22.42
N ILE A 313 5.50 -2.04 -21.59
CA ILE A 313 5.34 -0.65 -21.12
C ILE A 313 6.55 -0.25 -20.27
N LEU A 314 6.91 -1.08 -19.29
CA LEU A 314 8.04 -0.78 -18.42
C LEU A 314 9.37 -0.79 -19.19
N GLY A 315 9.55 -1.69 -20.15
CA GLY A 315 10.75 -1.73 -21.00
C GLY A 315 10.96 -0.41 -21.72
N ALA A 316 9.93 0.04 -22.44
CA ALA A 316 9.96 1.32 -23.12
C ALA A 316 10.15 2.50 -22.15
N PHE A 317 9.53 2.47 -20.97
CA PHE A 317 9.71 3.51 -19.95
C PHE A 317 11.16 3.57 -19.41
N LEU A 318 11.80 2.43 -19.21
CA LEU A 318 13.20 2.37 -18.76
C LEU A 318 14.19 2.78 -19.86
N GLU A 319 13.81 2.73 -21.13
CA GLU A 319 14.64 3.20 -22.26
C GLU A 319 14.54 4.72 -22.46
N GLU A 320 13.46 5.36 -21.96
CA GLU A 320 13.27 6.79 -22.06
C GLU A 320 14.42 7.59 -21.41
N PRO A 321 15.02 8.57 -22.13
CA PRO A 321 16.17 9.31 -21.63
C PRO A 321 15.87 10.07 -20.33
N MET A 322 14.68 10.68 -20.19
CA MET A 322 14.32 11.40 -18.97
C MET A 322 14.13 10.43 -17.80
N THR A 323 13.54 9.27 -18.03
CA THR A 323 13.40 8.23 -16.99
C THR A 323 14.77 7.76 -16.50
N ARG A 324 15.70 7.47 -17.40
CA ARG A 324 17.06 7.05 -17.04
C ARG A 324 17.78 8.08 -16.19
N ARG A 325 17.76 9.35 -16.61
CA ARG A 325 18.36 10.45 -15.84
C ARG A 325 17.69 10.63 -14.48
N SER A 326 16.35 10.53 -14.44
CA SER A 326 15.59 10.65 -13.18
C SER A 326 15.94 9.52 -12.21
N LEU A 327 16.01 8.29 -12.66
CA LEU A 327 16.39 7.14 -11.83
C LEU A 327 17.83 7.25 -11.31
N ASP A 328 18.78 7.70 -12.13
CA ASP A 328 20.15 7.97 -11.67
C ASP A 328 20.18 9.11 -10.65
N PHE A 329 19.50 10.24 -10.91
CA PHE A 329 19.38 11.35 -9.97
C PHE A 329 18.81 10.90 -8.62
N LEU A 330 17.73 10.12 -8.61
CA LEU A 330 17.10 9.60 -7.40
C LEU A 330 17.99 8.59 -6.67
N SER A 331 18.88 7.88 -7.38
CA SER A 331 19.82 6.92 -6.78
C SER A 331 20.85 7.59 -5.87
N TRP A 332 21.15 8.86 -6.04
CA TRP A 332 22.09 9.62 -5.22
C TRP A 332 21.51 10.05 -3.86
N ASN A 333 20.30 9.61 -3.52
CA ASN A 333 19.67 9.91 -2.23
C ASN A 333 19.92 11.36 -1.76
N TRP A 334 19.65 12.32 -2.68
CA TRP A 334 19.85 13.75 -2.47
C TRP A 334 21.28 14.12 -2.05
N GLY A 335 22.27 13.42 -2.60
CA GLY A 335 23.68 13.69 -2.41
C GLY A 335 24.30 13.08 -1.15
N ARG A 336 23.60 12.18 -0.45
CA ARG A 336 24.11 11.52 0.77
C ARG A 336 24.89 10.23 0.47
N GLU A 337 24.30 9.35 -0.31
CA GLU A 337 24.87 8.04 -0.65
C GLU A 337 24.26 7.55 -1.97
N LYS A 338 25.07 6.93 -2.82
CA LYS A 338 24.57 6.33 -4.05
C LYS A 338 23.95 4.97 -3.76
N LEU A 339 22.65 4.87 -3.95
CA LEU A 339 21.88 3.63 -3.86
C LEU A 339 21.80 2.92 -5.22
N PRO A 340 21.44 1.64 -5.25
CA PRO A 340 21.15 0.97 -6.52
C PRO A 340 20.04 1.68 -7.30
N ILE A 341 20.25 1.86 -8.60
CA ILE A 341 19.24 2.42 -9.49
C ILE A 341 17.98 1.54 -9.40
N THR A 342 16.89 2.11 -8.95
CA THR A 342 15.68 1.34 -8.60
C THR A 342 14.44 1.97 -9.22
N GLN A 343 13.68 1.17 -9.99
CA GLN A 343 12.34 1.50 -10.45
C GLN A 343 11.30 0.75 -9.60
N GLN A 344 10.39 1.47 -8.99
CA GLN A 344 9.26 0.87 -8.29
C GLN A 344 8.13 0.59 -9.27
N VAL A 345 7.50 -0.57 -9.13
CA VAL A 345 6.31 -0.98 -9.90
C VAL A 345 5.26 -1.48 -8.92
N MET A 346 4.06 -0.94 -9.00
CA MET A 346 2.95 -1.41 -8.17
C MET A 346 2.12 -2.44 -8.92
N VAL A 347 1.75 -3.51 -8.20
CA VAL A 347 0.91 -4.60 -8.72
C VAL A 347 -0.36 -4.74 -7.89
N GLY A 348 -1.50 -4.74 -8.59
CA GLY A 348 -2.83 -4.79 -7.98
C GLY A 348 -3.36 -6.21 -7.87
N TYR A 349 -3.76 -6.61 -6.66
CA TYR A 349 -4.32 -7.93 -6.36
C TYR A 349 -5.84 -7.97 -6.42
N SER A 350 -6.48 -6.88 -6.04
CA SER A 350 -7.94 -6.84 -5.87
C SER A 350 -8.68 -6.72 -7.20
N ASP A 351 -8.24 -5.83 -8.07
CA ASP A 351 -8.89 -5.58 -9.36
C ASP A 351 -8.66 -6.75 -10.32
N SER A 352 -7.44 -7.31 -10.38
CA SER A 352 -7.17 -8.52 -11.17
C SER A 352 -8.03 -9.71 -10.73
N ASN A 353 -8.22 -9.91 -9.42
CA ASN A 353 -9.08 -10.97 -8.90
C ASN A 353 -10.56 -10.74 -9.24
N LYS A 354 -11.05 -9.51 -9.07
CA LYS A 354 -12.44 -9.15 -9.40
C LYS A 354 -12.78 -9.47 -10.86
N ASP A 355 -11.83 -9.24 -11.76
CA ASP A 355 -12.07 -9.39 -13.20
C ASP A 355 -11.85 -10.82 -13.70
N SER A 356 -10.99 -11.61 -13.05
CA SER A 356 -10.53 -12.89 -13.59
C SER A 356 -10.66 -14.10 -12.65
N GLY A 357 -11.01 -13.89 -11.39
CA GLY A 357 -11.02 -14.94 -10.36
C GLY A 357 -9.63 -15.20 -9.77
N ILE A 358 -9.62 -15.93 -8.64
CA ILE A 358 -8.44 -16.07 -7.77
C ILE A 358 -7.24 -16.70 -8.47
N PHE A 359 -7.44 -17.82 -9.18
CA PHE A 359 -6.31 -18.55 -9.75
C PHE A 359 -5.66 -17.81 -10.91
N ALA A 360 -6.47 -17.26 -11.83
CA ALA A 360 -5.99 -16.50 -12.97
C ALA A 360 -5.27 -15.20 -12.52
N SER A 361 -5.81 -14.51 -11.52
CA SER A 361 -5.17 -13.35 -10.93
C SER A 361 -3.80 -13.69 -10.33
N GLN A 362 -3.72 -14.72 -9.49
CA GLN A 362 -2.45 -15.11 -8.83
C GLN A 362 -1.40 -15.58 -9.85
N TRP A 363 -1.81 -16.36 -10.84
CA TRP A 363 -0.90 -16.80 -11.91
C TRP A 363 -0.43 -15.64 -12.81
N GLY A 364 -1.33 -14.71 -13.16
CA GLY A 364 -0.98 -13.50 -13.90
C GLY A 364 0.04 -12.65 -13.17
N LEU A 365 -0.17 -12.42 -11.86
CA LEU A 365 0.77 -11.69 -10.99
C LEU A 365 2.13 -12.39 -10.90
N GLN A 366 2.15 -13.73 -10.78
CA GLN A 366 3.39 -14.50 -10.75
C GLN A 366 4.20 -14.32 -12.04
N LYS A 367 3.56 -14.45 -13.21
CA LYS A 367 4.19 -14.28 -14.51
C LYS A 367 4.71 -12.84 -14.71
N ALA A 368 3.87 -11.85 -14.43
CA ALA A 368 4.24 -10.44 -14.61
C ALA A 368 5.45 -10.07 -13.77
N GLN A 369 5.45 -10.41 -12.47
CA GLN A 369 6.58 -10.11 -11.59
C GLN A 369 7.88 -10.79 -12.07
N ALA A 370 7.82 -12.06 -12.48
CA ALA A 370 8.99 -12.76 -13.01
C ALA A 370 9.57 -12.07 -14.25
N ARG A 371 8.70 -11.68 -15.21
CA ARG A 371 9.10 -10.99 -16.45
C ARG A 371 9.65 -9.59 -16.17
N LEU A 372 9.00 -8.83 -15.30
CA LEU A 372 9.44 -7.48 -14.90
C LEU A 372 10.79 -7.50 -14.17
N ALA A 373 10.99 -8.48 -13.26
CA ALA A 373 12.27 -8.65 -12.58
C ALA A 373 13.39 -9.00 -13.56
N GLN A 374 13.11 -9.85 -14.56
CA GLN A 374 14.10 -10.17 -15.62
C GLN A 374 14.40 -8.95 -16.48
N LEU A 375 13.39 -8.19 -16.87
CA LEU A 375 13.54 -6.94 -17.63
C LEU A 375 14.45 -5.95 -16.89
N GLY A 376 14.21 -5.74 -15.60
CA GLY A 376 15.02 -4.86 -14.77
C GLY A 376 16.49 -5.27 -14.75
N ARG A 377 16.77 -6.57 -14.58
CA ARG A 377 18.15 -7.09 -14.64
C ARG A 377 18.81 -6.79 -15.98
N ASN A 378 18.12 -7.04 -17.08
CA ASN A 378 18.62 -6.77 -18.42
C ASN A 378 18.92 -5.28 -18.65
N ALA A 379 18.11 -4.41 -18.03
CA ALA A 379 18.25 -2.96 -18.09
C ALA A 379 19.25 -2.38 -17.06
N GLY A 380 19.83 -3.19 -16.16
CA GLY A 380 20.70 -2.72 -15.08
C GLY A 380 19.94 -1.89 -14.01
N VAL A 381 18.63 -2.13 -13.87
CA VAL A 381 17.76 -1.42 -12.93
C VAL A 381 17.11 -2.44 -11.99
N ARG A 382 17.21 -2.20 -10.69
CA ARG A 382 16.51 -3.02 -9.71
C ARG A 382 15.01 -2.70 -9.74
N ILE A 383 14.17 -3.72 -9.88
CA ILE A 383 12.72 -3.54 -9.76
C ILE A 383 12.31 -3.76 -8.31
N ARG A 384 11.73 -2.74 -7.70
CA ARG A 384 11.08 -2.83 -6.39
C ARG A 384 9.58 -3.02 -6.60
N PHE A 385 9.06 -4.17 -6.24
CA PHE A 385 7.62 -4.37 -6.29
C PHE A 385 6.92 -3.71 -5.09
N PHE A 386 5.85 -2.97 -5.40
CA PHE A 386 4.91 -2.48 -4.42
C PHE A 386 3.65 -3.34 -4.51
N HIS A 387 3.45 -4.21 -3.54
CA HIS A 387 2.33 -5.14 -3.53
C HIS A 387 1.10 -4.48 -2.93
N GLY A 388 0.11 -4.15 -3.78
CA GLY A 388 -1.19 -3.59 -3.42
C GLY A 388 -2.12 -4.63 -2.81
N ARG A 389 -1.68 -5.28 -1.72
CA ARG A 389 -2.43 -6.33 -1.02
C ARG A 389 -3.55 -5.75 -0.16
N GLY A 390 -4.66 -6.50 -0.04
CA GLY A 390 -5.73 -6.20 0.91
C GLY A 390 -5.75 -7.13 2.12
N GLY A 391 -6.77 -6.99 2.96
CA GLY A 391 -6.91 -7.76 4.21
C GLY A 391 -7.42 -9.20 4.03
N THR A 392 -7.87 -9.60 2.84
CA THR A 392 -8.47 -10.91 2.56
C THR A 392 -7.70 -11.71 1.54
N VAL A 393 -7.93 -13.04 1.52
CA VAL A 393 -7.31 -13.97 0.57
C VAL A 393 -7.51 -13.53 -0.88
N SER A 394 -8.73 -13.17 -1.25
CA SER A 394 -9.09 -12.70 -2.60
C SER A 394 -8.44 -11.36 -2.99
N ARG A 395 -7.80 -10.68 -2.04
CA ARG A 395 -7.04 -9.44 -2.24
C ARG A 395 -5.54 -9.63 -1.95
N GLY A 396 -5.06 -10.87 -1.98
CA GLY A 396 -3.66 -11.22 -1.78
C GLY A 396 -3.22 -11.33 -0.31
N ALA A 397 -4.16 -11.35 0.66
CA ALA A 397 -3.81 -11.62 2.05
C ALA A 397 -3.42 -13.08 2.27
N GLY A 398 -2.86 -13.33 3.44
CA GLY A 398 -2.37 -14.61 3.90
C GLY A 398 -1.20 -14.42 4.86
N PRO A 399 -0.65 -15.48 5.46
CA PRO A 399 0.53 -15.38 6.31
C PRO A 399 1.69 -14.72 5.54
N THR A 400 2.29 -13.68 6.13
CA THR A 400 3.30 -12.83 5.45
C THR A 400 4.50 -13.66 4.97
N HIS A 401 4.99 -14.60 5.77
CA HIS A 401 6.11 -15.47 5.37
C HIS A 401 5.75 -16.35 4.15
N ARG A 402 4.54 -16.93 4.10
CA ARG A 402 4.07 -17.74 2.97
C ARG A 402 3.91 -16.92 1.69
N PHE A 403 3.47 -15.68 1.83
CA PHE A 403 3.41 -14.75 0.72
C PHE A 403 4.81 -14.46 0.15
N LEU A 404 5.80 -14.19 1.03
CA LEU A 404 7.16 -13.92 0.62
C LEU A 404 7.82 -15.12 -0.05
N GLU A 405 7.68 -16.32 0.53
CA GLU A 405 8.15 -17.59 -0.06
C GLU A 405 7.54 -17.87 -1.44
N ALA A 406 6.30 -17.41 -1.68
CA ALA A 406 5.58 -17.62 -2.93
C ALA A 406 5.96 -16.63 -4.06
N LEU A 407 6.75 -15.59 -3.77
CA LEU A 407 7.19 -14.64 -4.78
C LEU A 407 8.09 -15.32 -5.84
N PRO A 408 8.00 -14.90 -7.12
CA PRO A 408 8.85 -15.49 -8.15
C PRO A 408 10.33 -15.18 -7.90
N ASN A 409 11.20 -16.11 -8.28
CA ASN A 409 12.64 -15.95 -8.14
C ASN A 409 13.11 -14.62 -8.73
N ASN A 410 14.03 -13.97 -8.01
CA ASN A 410 14.61 -12.67 -8.36
C ASN A 410 13.63 -11.47 -8.35
N SER A 411 12.39 -11.63 -7.88
CA SER A 411 11.48 -10.52 -7.68
C SER A 411 11.67 -9.80 -6.34
N LEU A 412 12.46 -10.38 -5.44
CA LEU A 412 12.82 -9.82 -4.15
C LEU A 412 14.35 -9.77 -4.02
N SER A 413 14.89 -8.57 -3.84
CA SER A 413 16.34 -8.29 -3.72
C SER A 413 16.64 -7.47 -2.46
N GLY A 414 16.16 -7.92 -1.30
CA GLY A 414 16.36 -7.27 -0.02
C GLY A 414 15.45 -6.06 0.25
N ASP A 415 14.59 -5.70 -0.69
CA ASP A 415 13.75 -4.51 -0.60
C ASP A 415 12.34 -4.81 -1.14
N ILE A 416 11.32 -4.59 -0.32
CA ILE A 416 9.91 -4.82 -0.66
C ILE A 416 9.04 -3.71 -0.11
N ARG A 417 7.96 -3.39 -0.81
CA ARG A 417 6.91 -2.50 -0.33
C ARG A 417 5.57 -3.21 -0.32
N LEU A 418 4.87 -3.14 0.82
CA LEU A 418 3.57 -3.78 1.04
C LEU A 418 2.54 -2.75 1.45
N THR A 419 1.31 -2.89 0.94
CA THR A 419 0.15 -2.19 1.50
C THR A 419 -0.39 -2.97 2.70
N GLU A 420 -0.64 -2.26 3.80
CA GLU A 420 -1.48 -2.75 4.89
C GLU A 420 -2.74 -1.88 4.96
N GLN A 421 -3.91 -2.51 4.99
CA GLN A 421 -5.20 -1.82 5.09
C GLN A 421 -5.49 -1.40 6.53
N GLY A 422 -6.35 -0.39 6.73
CA GLY A 422 -6.65 0.15 8.06
C GLY A 422 -7.07 -0.89 9.09
N GLU A 423 -7.95 -1.82 8.71
CA GLU A 423 -8.38 -2.93 9.55
C GLU A 423 -7.25 -3.90 9.92
N THR A 424 -6.33 -4.12 8.99
CA THR A 424 -5.16 -4.98 9.20
C THR A 424 -4.15 -4.29 10.12
N ILE A 425 -3.98 -2.98 10.00
CA ILE A 425 -3.09 -2.18 10.86
C ILE A 425 -3.52 -2.31 12.32
N ALA A 426 -4.80 -2.15 12.63
CA ALA A 426 -5.31 -2.29 14.00
C ALA A 426 -5.05 -3.68 14.57
N GLN A 427 -5.22 -4.74 13.79
CA GLN A 427 -5.03 -6.12 14.22
C GLN A 427 -3.56 -6.50 14.39
N LYS A 428 -2.67 -6.08 13.47
CA LYS A 428 -1.26 -6.45 13.47
C LYS A 428 -0.40 -5.54 14.33
N PHE A 429 -0.73 -4.26 14.42
CA PHE A 429 0.13 -3.23 14.98
C PHE A 429 -0.50 -2.45 16.13
N GLY A 430 -1.75 -2.73 16.50
CA GLY A 430 -2.45 -2.06 17.61
C GLY A 430 -1.91 -2.40 19.01
N HIS A 431 -1.13 -3.48 19.15
CA HIS A 431 -0.51 -3.88 20.41
C HIS A 431 0.98 -4.15 20.22
N PHE A 432 1.82 -3.67 21.13
CA PHE A 432 3.28 -3.72 21.04
C PHE A 432 3.83 -5.13 20.71
N VAL A 433 3.40 -6.18 21.43
CA VAL A 433 3.89 -7.56 21.22
C VAL A 433 3.52 -8.07 19.83
N THR A 434 2.27 -7.85 19.38
CA THR A 434 1.84 -8.26 18.05
C THR A 434 2.52 -7.45 16.95
N ALA A 435 2.76 -6.16 17.16
CA ALA A 435 3.50 -5.31 16.23
C ALA A 435 4.95 -5.80 16.06
N THR A 436 5.64 -6.06 17.17
CA THR A 436 7.01 -6.61 17.15
C THR A 436 7.06 -7.94 16.41
N TYR A 437 6.17 -8.88 16.73
CA TYR A 437 6.09 -10.19 16.07
C TYR A 437 5.88 -10.05 14.55
N ASN A 438 4.95 -9.19 14.12
CA ASN A 438 4.67 -9.02 12.69
C ASN A 438 5.83 -8.34 11.93
N LEU A 439 6.53 -7.38 12.56
CA LEU A 439 7.72 -6.74 11.96
C LEU A 439 8.90 -7.71 11.89
N GLU A 440 9.17 -8.47 12.95
CA GLU A 440 10.21 -9.51 12.94
C GLU A 440 9.93 -10.57 11.87
N LEU A 441 8.68 -11.05 11.76
CA LEU A 441 8.28 -12.01 10.76
C LEU A 441 8.45 -11.47 9.33
N LEU A 442 8.13 -10.18 9.11
CA LEU A 442 8.35 -9.52 7.82
C LEU A 442 9.85 -9.44 7.50
N LEU A 443 10.66 -8.93 8.42
CA LEU A 443 12.10 -8.76 8.22
C LEU A 443 12.82 -10.10 8.01
N ALA A 444 12.51 -11.10 8.84
CA ALA A 444 13.06 -12.45 8.70
C ALA A 444 12.65 -13.10 7.37
N GLY A 445 11.38 -12.96 6.99
CA GLY A 445 10.88 -13.48 5.73
C GLY A 445 11.54 -12.82 4.52
N VAL A 446 11.70 -11.49 4.51
CA VAL A 446 12.39 -10.77 3.45
C VAL A 446 13.86 -11.23 3.34
N ALA A 447 14.56 -11.33 4.47
CA ALA A 447 15.95 -11.77 4.48
C ALA A 447 16.10 -13.22 3.97
N ALA A 448 15.26 -14.14 4.47
CA ALA A 448 15.31 -15.54 4.07
C ALA A 448 15.01 -15.72 2.57
N THR A 449 13.92 -15.11 2.07
CA THR A 449 13.54 -15.21 0.66
C THR A 449 14.58 -14.54 -0.25
N THR A 450 15.19 -13.42 0.16
CA THR A 450 16.28 -12.79 -0.61
C THR A 450 17.47 -13.73 -0.75
N ILE A 451 17.92 -14.35 0.35
CA ILE A 451 19.05 -15.30 0.33
C ILE A 451 18.72 -16.51 -0.55
N GLU A 452 17.48 -17.00 -0.49
CA GLU A 452 17.04 -18.11 -1.34
C GLU A 452 17.06 -17.72 -2.81
N HIS A 453 16.52 -16.53 -3.17
CA HIS A 453 16.55 -16.02 -4.53
C HIS A 453 17.97 -15.79 -5.08
N GLU A 454 18.92 -15.36 -4.25
CA GLU A 454 20.31 -15.18 -4.65
C GLU A 454 21.04 -16.51 -4.89
N ARG A 455 20.65 -17.58 -4.18
CA ARG A 455 21.22 -18.91 -4.30
C ARG A 455 20.59 -19.75 -5.41
N SER A 456 19.35 -19.47 -5.78
CA SER A 456 18.60 -20.22 -6.76
C SER A 456 18.93 -19.76 -8.17
N VAL A 457 19.15 -20.71 -9.07
CA VAL A 457 19.22 -20.42 -10.51
C VAL A 457 17.80 -20.15 -10.99
N PRO A 458 17.55 -19.04 -11.71
CA PRO A 458 16.23 -18.80 -12.28
C PRO A 458 15.84 -19.93 -13.25
N MET A 459 14.83 -20.69 -12.89
CA MET A 459 14.24 -21.70 -13.78
C MET A 459 12.82 -21.29 -14.13
N ALA A 460 12.42 -21.56 -15.37
CA ALA A 460 11.01 -21.46 -15.73
C ALA A 460 10.20 -22.43 -14.84
N PRO A 461 9.01 -22.04 -14.36
CA PRO A 461 8.16 -22.94 -13.59
C PRO A 461 7.93 -24.24 -14.35
N PRO A 462 8.21 -25.43 -13.76
CA PRO A 462 8.14 -26.70 -14.50
C PRO A 462 6.73 -26.99 -15.05
N LEU A 463 5.70 -26.48 -14.37
CA LEU A 463 4.29 -26.65 -14.74
C LEU A 463 3.65 -25.44 -15.43
N ALA A 464 4.44 -24.52 -15.96
CA ALA A 464 3.88 -23.30 -16.56
C ALA A 464 2.80 -23.57 -17.63
N PRO A 465 2.94 -24.51 -18.58
CA PRO A 465 1.90 -24.82 -19.54
C PRO A 465 0.63 -25.41 -18.89
N VAL A 466 0.78 -26.21 -17.84
CA VAL A 466 -0.34 -26.82 -17.10
C VAL A 466 -1.10 -25.72 -16.34
N LEU A 467 -0.37 -24.83 -15.66
CA LEU A 467 -0.97 -23.70 -14.93
C LEU A 467 -1.65 -22.70 -15.86
N GLU A 468 -1.16 -22.54 -17.08
CA GLU A 468 -1.79 -21.68 -18.08
C GLU A 468 -3.16 -22.23 -18.49
N ARG A 469 -3.28 -23.55 -18.71
CA ARG A 469 -4.58 -24.19 -18.98
C ARG A 469 -5.51 -24.11 -17.78
N LEU A 470 -5.02 -24.43 -16.58
CA LEU A 470 -5.79 -24.30 -15.33
C LEU A 470 -6.30 -22.89 -15.13
N SER A 471 -5.42 -21.91 -15.27
CA SER A 471 -5.74 -20.48 -15.14
C SER A 471 -6.83 -20.04 -16.12
N ARG A 472 -6.70 -20.43 -17.39
CA ARG A 472 -7.69 -20.10 -18.43
C ARG A 472 -9.04 -20.75 -18.15
N ALA A 473 -9.08 -22.02 -17.78
CA ALA A 473 -10.32 -22.72 -17.45
C ALA A 473 -10.99 -22.12 -16.19
N SER A 474 -10.20 -21.79 -15.18
CA SER A 474 -10.67 -21.11 -13.97
C SER A 474 -11.27 -19.73 -14.29
N GLN A 475 -10.59 -18.92 -15.10
CA GLN A 475 -11.07 -17.62 -15.55
C GLN A 475 -12.38 -17.73 -16.34
N GLN A 476 -12.45 -18.68 -17.26
CA GLN A 476 -13.65 -18.90 -18.06
C GLN A 476 -14.85 -19.28 -17.19
N ALA A 477 -14.66 -20.12 -16.16
CA ALA A 477 -15.72 -20.46 -15.23
C ALA A 477 -16.19 -19.23 -14.43
N TYR A 478 -15.25 -18.43 -13.93
CA TYR A 478 -15.55 -17.20 -13.21
C TYR A 478 -16.29 -16.18 -14.08
N ARG A 479 -15.81 -15.96 -15.32
CA ARG A 479 -16.45 -15.04 -16.26
C ARG A 479 -17.87 -15.51 -16.64
N ARG A 480 -18.08 -16.82 -16.84
CA ARG A 480 -19.43 -17.35 -17.08
C ARG A 480 -20.42 -16.99 -15.97
N LEU A 481 -20.00 -17.01 -14.70
CA LEU A 481 -20.85 -16.56 -13.59
C LEU A 481 -21.19 -15.06 -13.75
N LEU A 482 -20.20 -14.22 -13.98
CA LEU A 482 -20.39 -12.78 -14.06
C LEU A 482 -21.19 -12.33 -15.29
N ASP A 483 -21.03 -13.03 -16.39
CA ASP A 483 -21.66 -12.73 -17.69
C ASP A 483 -23.04 -13.42 -17.84
N THR A 484 -23.48 -14.21 -16.85
CA THR A 484 -24.82 -14.80 -16.84
C THR A 484 -25.87 -13.69 -16.70
N GLU A 485 -26.89 -13.73 -17.53
CA GLU A 485 -28.00 -12.79 -17.50
C GLU A 485 -28.58 -12.63 -16.09
N ASP A 486 -28.85 -11.39 -15.68
CA ASP A 486 -29.37 -11.00 -14.36
C ASP A 486 -28.40 -11.26 -13.18
N PHE A 487 -27.12 -11.56 -13.42
CA PHE A 487 -26.15 -11.70 -12.36
C PHE A 487 -26.11 -10.51 -11.40
N ILE A 488 -26.14 -9.28 -11.93
CA ILE A 488 -26.13 -8.06 -11.10
C ILE A 488 -27.35 -7.99 -10.19
N THR A 489 -28.51 -8.38 -10.69
CA THR A 489 -29.75 -8.42 -9.91
C THR A 489 -29.65 -9.41 -8.76
N PHE A 490 -29.21 -10.64 -9.03
CA PHE A 490 -28.93 -11.65 -8.02
C PHE A 490 -27.92 -11.15 -6.99
N TYR A 491 -26.77 -10.67 -7.44
CA TYR A 491 -25.68 -10.19 -6.59
C TYR A 491 -26.15 -9.07 -5.63
N ARG A 492 -26.88 -8.08 -6.15
CA ARG A 492 -27.36 -6.97 -5.34
C ARG A 492 -28.42 -7.39 -4.31
N GLN A 493 -29.22 -8.40 -4.60
CA GLN A 493 -30.25 -8.89 -3.68
C GLN A 493 -29.69 -9.91 -2.68
N ALA A 494 -28.76 -10.77 -3.11
CA ALA A 494 -28.14 -11.79 -2.27
C ALA A 494 -26.98 -11.30 -1.38
N THR A 495 -26.60 -10.03 -1.49
CA THR A 495 -25.50 -9.46 -0.70
C THR A 495 -25.87 -8.08 -0.14
N PRO A 496 -25.19 -7.58 0.90
CA PRO A 496 -25.45 -6.25 1.45
C PRO A 496 -24.78 -5.11 0.67
N ILE A 497 -24.49 -5.29 -0.63
CA ILE A 497 -23.70 -4.30 -1.41
C ILE A 497 -24.35 -2.93 -1.45
N ASP A 498 -25.67 -2.86 -1.53
CA ASP A 498 -26.42 -1.61 -1.53
C ASP A 498 -26.28 -0.83 -0.22
N ALA A 499 -26.28 -1.49 0.94
CA ALA A 499 -25.96 -0.87 2.22
C ALA A 499 -24.49 -0.47 2.31
N LEU A 500 -23.57 -1.31 1.82
CA LEU A 500 -22.14 -1.02 1.78
C LEU A 500 -21.79 0.19 0.92
N GLU A 501 -22.59 0.51 -0.09
CA GLU A 501 -22.45 1.71 -0.89
C GLU A 501 -22.60 3.01 -0.08
N HIS A 502 -23.32 2.97 1.03
CA HIS A 502 -23.45 4.07 1.99
C HIS A 502 -22.38 4.04 3.10
N SER A 503 -21.59 2.97 3.17
CA SER A 503 -20.53 2.83 4.16
C SER A 503 -19.32 3.71 3.82
N ARG A 504 -18.65 4.24 4.86
CA ARG A 504 -17.36 4.94 4.75
C ARG A 504 -16.16 3.99 4.89
N ILE A 505 -16.36 2.70 4.64
CA ILE A 505 -15.28 1.72 4.65
C ILE A 505 -14.41 1.93 3.40
N GLY A 506 -13.12 2.19 3.62
CA GLY A 506 -12.16 2.52 2.56
C GLY A 506 -11.95 4.02 2.39
N SER A 507 -10.86 4.37 1.71
CA SER A 507 -10.46 5.76 1.47
C SER A 507 -11.19 6.43 0.30
N ARG A 508 -12.03 5.69 -0.44
CA ARG A 508 -12.68 6.14 -1.68
C ARG A 508 -14.16 5.76 -1.73
N PRO A 509 -15.00 6.49 -2.51
CA PRO A 509 -16.37 6.07 -2.77
C PRO A 509 -16.44 4.63 -3.28
N SER A 510 -17.50 3.90 -2.97
CA SER A 510 -17.71 2.49 -3.37
C SER A 510 -17.82 2.28 -4.88
N ARG A 511 -18.19 3.32 -5.63
CA ARG A 511 -18.33 3.34 -7.09
C ARG A 511 -17.46 4.41 -7.72
N ARG A 512 -17.06 4.21 -8.99
CA ARG A 512 -16.25 5.16 -9.78
C ARG A 512 -17.09 6.30 -10.35
N THR A 513 -18.23 5.99 -10.99
CA THR A 513 -19.09 6.95 -11.67
C THR A 513 -20.55 6.96 -11.16
N GLY A 514 -20.89 6.07 -10.20
CA GLY A 514 -22.24 5.93 -9.65
C GLY A 514 -23.19 5.06 -10.48
N LYS A 515 -22.77 4.51 -11.62
CA LYS A 515 -23.61 3.63 -12.44
C LYS A 515 -23.77 2.24 -11.82
N PRO A 516 -24.94 1.58 -11.91
CA PRO A 516 -25.18 0.26 -11.33
C PRO A 516 -24.58 -0.87 -12.20
N SER A 517 -23.30 -0.80 -12.54
CA SER A 517 -22.60 -1.81 -13.30
C SER A 517 -21.44 -2.43 -12.51
N LEU A 518 -21.08 -3.67 -12.85
CA LEU A 518 -19.94 -4.37 -12.24
C LEU A 518 -18.60 -3.63 -12.53
N ALA A 519 -18.48 -3.04 -13.72
CA ALA A 519 -17.29 -2.27 -14.11
C ALA A 519 -17.09 -1.01 -13.25
N ASP A 520 -18.19 -0.39 -12.80
CA ASP A 520 -18.17 0.80 -11.94
C ASP A 520 -17.89 0.48 -10.48
N LEU A 521 -18.23 -0.74 -10.03
CA LEU A 521 -18.01 -1.17 -8.65
C LEU A 521 -16.52 -1.40 -8.36
N ARG A 522 -16.04 -0.81 -7.28
CA ARG A 522 -14.65 -1.01 -6.83
C ARG A 522 -14.44 -2.39 -6.21
N ALA A 523 -13.21 -2.88 -6.27
CA ALA A 523 -12.86 -4.23 -5.81
C ALA A 523 -13.06 -4.44 -4.29
N ILE A 524 -12.88 -3.41 -3.46
CA ILE A 524 -13.08 -3.55 -2.00
C ILE A 524 -14.55 -3.83 -1.66
N PRO A 525 -15.55 -3.01 -2.06
CA PRO A 525 -16.94 -3.32 -1.83
C PRO A 525 -17.39 -4.65 -2.45
N TRP A 526 -16.87 -4.99 -3.64
CA TRP A 526 -17.11 -6.27 -4.29
C TRP A 526 -16.73 -7.46 -3.41
N VAL A 527 -15.47 -7.48 -2.96
CA VAL A 527 -14.98 -8.59 -2.13
C VAL A 527 -15.68 -8.61 -0.77
N PHE A 528 -15.89 -7.43 -0.18
CA PHE A 528 -16.49 -7.31 1.14
C PHE A 528 -17.92 -7.82 1.17
N SER A 529 -18.75 -7.48 0.18
CA SER A 529 -20.15 -7.94 0.12
C SER A 529 -20.27 -9.47 0.04
N TRP A 530 -19.40 -10.14 -0.73
CA TRP A 530 -19.35 -11.60 -0.82
C TRP A 530 -18.88 -12.29 0.47
N ILE A 531 -17.97 -11.64 1.20
CA ILE A 531 -17.50 -12.15 2.49
C ILE A 531 -18.58 -11.95 3.54
N GLN A 532 -19.21 -10.77 3.57
CA GLN A 532 -20.28 -10.41 4.50
C GLN A 532 -21.45 -11.37 4.36
N SER A 533 -21.85 -11.74 3.16
CA SER A 533 -22.93 -12.70 2.89
C SER A 533 -22.47 -14.18 2.90
N ARG A 534 -21.23 -14.46 3.34
CA ARG A 534 -20.67 -15.80 3.55
C ARG A 534 -20.49 -16.67 2.27
N PHE A 535 -20.59 -16.09 1.11
CA PHE A 535 -20.33 -16.77 -0.17
C PHE A 535 -18.84 -16.95 -0.46
N TYR A 536 -18.01 -15.98 -0.16
CA TYR A 536 -16.57 -15.96 -0.46
C TYR A 536 -16.22 -16.21 -1.94
N VAL A 537 -17.14 -15.98 -2.86
CA VAL A 537 -16.99 -16.26 -4.32
C VAL A 537 -15.64 -15.80 -4.88
N PRO A 538 -15.14 -14.57 -4.63
CA PRO A 538 -13.86 -14.13 -5.19
C PRO A 538 -12.64 -14.91 -4.69
N GLY A 539 -12.78 -15.70 -3.64
CA GLY A 539 -11.68 -16.46 -3.02
C GLY A 539 -11.55 -17.90 -3.48
N TRP A 540 -12.51 -18.43 -4.24
CA TRP A 540 -12.48 -19.84 -4.64
C TRP A 540 -13.19 -20.16 -5.96
N PHE A 541 -14.15 -19.35 -6.43
CA PHE A 541 -14.97 -19.68 -7.60
C PHE A 541 -14.11 -19.82 -8.87
N GLY A 542 -14.34 -20.88 -9.61
CA GLY A 542 -13.60 -21.24 -10.80
C GLY A 542 -12.38 -22.17 -10.54
N ALA A 543 -11.95 -22.33 -9.30
CA ALA A 543 -10.81 -23.18 -8.99
C ALA A 543 -11.08 -24.67 -9.25
N GLY A 544 -12.28 -25.15 -8.92
CA GLY A 544 -12.72 -26.52 -9.20
C GLY A 544 -12.77 -26.80 -10.69
N SER A 545 -13.41 -25.93 -11.46
CA SER A 545 -13.46 -26.00 -12.92
C SER A 545 -12.07 -25.97 -13.55
N GLY A 546 -11.15 -25.15 -13.01
CA GLY A 546 -9.76 -25.08 -13.44
C GLY A 546 -9.02 -26.39 -13.21
N LEU A 547 -9.12 -26.98 -12.02
CA LEU A 547 -8.49 -28.27 -11.67
C LEU A 547 -9.09 -29.42 -12.48
N LYS A 548 -10.41 -29.45 -12.70
CA LYS A 548 -11.09 -30.47 -13.48
C LYS A 548 -10.69 -30.47 -14.97
N ALA A 549 -10.23 -29.34 -15.49
CA ALA A 549 -9.75 -29.25 -16.87
C ALA A 549 -8.40 -29.94 -17.12
N LEU A 550 -7.75 -30.42 -16.07
CA LEU A 550 -6.47 -31.13 -16.14
C LEU A 550 -6.67 -32.62 -16.26
N THR A 551 -5.71 -33.29 -16.87
CA THR A 551 -5.62 -34.74 -16.87
C THR A 551 -5.24 -35.28 -15.49
N GLU A 552 -5.49 -36.56 -15.22
CA GLU A 552 -5.09 -37.20 -13.96
C GLU A 552 -3.58 -37.11 -13.72
N ALA A 553 -2.76 -37.29 -14.77
CA ALA A 553 -1.31 -37.16 -14.68
C ALA A 553 -0.87 -35.75 -14.31
N GLU A 554 -1.46 -34.73 -14.93
CA GLU A 554 -1.16 -33.35 -14.61
C GLU A 554 -1.61 -32.97 -13.19
N LEU A 555 -2.74 -33.46 -12.74
CA LEU A 555 -3.22 -33.25 -11.38
C LEU A 555 -2.29 -33.91 -10.35
N ALA A 556 -1.79 -35.11 -10.63
CA ALA A 556 -0.79 -35.78 -9.79
C ALA A 556 0.52 -35.01 -9.75
N GLU A 557 0.99 -34.52 -10.89
CA GLU A 557 2.20 -33.69 -10.98
C GLU A 557 2.09 -32.35 -10.18
N ILE A 558 0.94 -31.69 -10.22
CA ILE A 558 0.65 -30.54 -9.34
C ILE A 558 0.71 -30.96 -7.87
N GLY A 559 0.13 -32.13 -7.52
CA GLY A 559 0.15 -32.65 -6.16
C GLY A 559 1.57 -32.86 -5.63
N ASP A 560 2.46 -33.42 -6.44
CA ASP A 560 3.87 -33.65 -6.10
C ASP A 560 4.62 -32.31 -5.91
N GLN A 561 4.34 -31.30 -6.74
CA GLN A 561 4.96 -29.99 -6.67
C GLN A 561 4.46 -29.11 -5.49
N LEU A 562 3.38 -29.47 -4.83
CA LEU A 562 2.87 -28.72 -3.68
C LEU A 562 3.86 -28.62 -2.51
N ARG A 563 4.80 -29.57 -2.41
CA ARG A 563 5.82 -29.57 -1.35
C ARG A 563 7.05 -28.76 -1.70
N THR A 564 7.32 -28.57 -2.97
CA THR A 564 8.56 -27.99 -3.50
C THR A 564 8.35 -26.61 -4.11
N TRP A 565 7.11 -26.26 -4.49
CA TRP A 565 6.79 -24.99 -5.08
C TRP A 565 5.88 -24.12 -4.17
N PRO A 566 6.43 -23.15 -3.42
CA PRO A 566 5.69 -22.34 -2.45
C PRO A 566 4.51 -21.57 -3.05
N PHE A 567 4.60 -21.14 -4.30
CA PHE A 567 3.51 -20.46 -4.99
C PHE A 567 2.24 -21.32 -5.07
N LEU A 568 2.35 -22.57 -5.55
CA LEU A 568 1.21 -23.48 -5.62
C LEU A 568 0.62 -23.76 -4.24
N TYR A 569 1.49 -24.02 -3.27
CA TYR A 569 1.08 -24.22 -1.89
C TYR A 569 0.30 -23.02 -1.34
N TYR A 570 0.81 -21.82 -1.57
CA TYR A 570 0.18 -20.56 -1.11
C TYR A 570 -1.20 -20.36 -1.73
N VAL A 571 -1.32 -20.43 -3.07
CA VAL A 571 -2.59 -20.22 -3.77
C VAL A 571 -3.64 -21.24 -3.37
N LEU A 572 -3.32 -22.54 -3.42
CA LEU A 572 -4.28 -23.59 -3.11
C LEU A 572 -4.68 -23.59 -1.62
N THR A 573 -3.75 -23.27 -0.72
CA THR A 573 -4.07 -23.14 0.71
C THR A 573 -5.00 -21.95 0.99
N ASN A 574 -4.88 -20.87 0.24
CA ASN A 574 -5.76 -19.71 0.34
C ASN A 574 -7.16 -20.03 -0.22
N ILE A 575 -7.25 -20.74 -1.33
CA ILE A 575 -8.53 -21.24 -1.87
C ILE A 575 -9.23 -22.16 -0.85
N GLU A 576 -8.49 -23.09 -0.24
CA GLU A 576 -9.00 -23.95 0.85
C GLU A 576 -9.54 -23.13 2.03
N ALA A 577 -8.83 -22.06 2.43
CA ALA A 577 -9.28 -21.19 3.52
C ALA A 577 -10.59 -20.48 3.17
N SER A 578 -10.77 -20.08 1.92
CA SER A 578 -12.00 -19.43 1.44
C SER A 578 -13.18 -20.41 1.38
N ILE A 579 -12.97 -21.63 0.87
CA ILE A 579 -13.97 -22.72 0.89
C ILE A 579 -14.40 -23.05 2.33
N ALA A 580 -13.44 -23.18 3.26
CA ALA A 580 -13.73 -23.48 4.66
C ALA A 580 -14.48 -22.31 5.37
N SER A 581 -14.31 -21.09 4.90
CA SER A 581 -14.98 -19.92 5.44
C SER A 581 -16.39 -19.72 4.86
N THR A 582 -16.72 -20.34 3.75
CA THR A 582 -18.08 -20.36 3.19
C THR A 582 -19.03 -21.07 4.17
N ASP A 583 -20.17 -20.46 4.42
CA ASP A 583 -21.20 -21.03 5.30
C ASP A 583 -22.48 -21.21 4.50
N LEU A 584 -22.80 -22.48 4.19
CA LEU A 584 -23.90 -22.81 3.29
C LEU A 584 -25.28 -22.42 3.84
N GLU A 585 -25.46 -22.47 5.16
CA GLU A 585 -26.75 -22.07 5.77
C GLU A 585 -26.95 -20.57 5.67
N LEU A 586 -25.93 -19.79 6.04
CA LEU A 586 -25.98 -18.34 5.95
C LEU A 586 -26.05 -17.87 4.51
N MET A 587 -25.26 -18.49 3.61
CA MET A 587 -25.30 -18.20 2.18
C MET A 587 -26.73 -18.38 1.62
N ASN A 588 -27.41 -19.47 1.96
CA ASN A 588 -28.83 -19.68 1.58
C ASN A 588 -29.74 -18.59 2.19
N ALA A 589 -29.55 -18.26 3.47
CA ALA A 589 -30.36 -17.24 4.15
C ALA A 589 -30.23 -15.83 3.50
N TYR A 590 -29.04 -15.47 3.02
CA TYR A 590 -28.83 -14.27 2.20
C TYR A 590 -29.48 -14.39 0.82
N ALA A 591 -29.35 -15.55 0.15
CA ALA A 591 -29.96 -15.82 -1.14
C ALA A 591 -31.51 -15.77 -1.07
N ASP A 592 -32.10 -16.10 0.08
CA ASP A 592 -33.55 -16.01 0.30
C ASP A 592 -34.09 -14.56 0.27
N MET A 593 -33.21 -13.55 0.16
CA MET A 593 -33.61 -12.17 -0.10
C MET A 593 -33.84 -11.88 -1.58
N VAL A 594 -33.47 -12.78 -2.48
CA VAL A 594 -33.71 -12.63 -3.92
C VAL A 594 -35.22 -12.81 -4.19
N GLU A 595 -35.83 -11.80 -4.76
CA GLU A 595 -37.28 -11.72 -4.94
C GLU A 595 -37.83 -12.78 -5.92
N ASP A 596 -37.07 -13.04 -7.01
CA ASP A 596 -37.42 -14.07 -8.00
C ASP A 596 -36.86 -15.42 -7.61
N PRO A 597 -37.72 -16.42 -7.27
CA PRO A 597 -37.26 -17.76 -6.93
C PRO A 597 -36.50 -18.46 -8.06
N ALA A 598 -36.86 -18.27 -9.32
CA ALA A 598 -36.20 -18.90 -10.45
C ALA A 598 -34.77 -18.34 -10.64
N LEU A 599 -34.62 -17.01 -10.47
CA LEU A 599 -33.32 -16.35 -10.44
C LEU A 599 -32.44 -16.89 -9.31
N ARG A 600 -33.00 -16.96 -8.10
CA ARG A 600 -32.31 -17.52 -6.93
C ARG A 600 -31.82 -18.93 -7.17
N GLU A 601 -32.70 -19.85 -7.58
CA GLU A 601 -32.38 -21.24 -7.81
C GLU A 601 -31.31 -21.42 -8.88
N ARG A 602 -31.39 -20.65 -9.98
CA ARG A 602 -30.41 -20.68 -11.07
C ARG A 602 -28.99 -20.34 -10.56
N PHE A 603 -28.84 -19.21 -9.86
CA PHE A 603 -27.52 -18.78 -9.39
C PHE A 603 -27.01 -19.64 -8.23
N MET A 604 -27.88 -20.02 -7.30
CA MET A 604 -27.49 -20.89 -6.20
C MET A 604 -27.01 -22.26 -6.72
N LYS A 605 -27.68 -22.79 -7.74
CA LYS A 605 -27.20 -24.04 -8.40
C LYS A 605 -25.80 -23.87 -8.98
N ILE A 606 -25.54 -22.81 -9.75
CA ILE A 606 -24.22 -22.52 -10.36
C ILE A 606 -23.15 -22.41 -9.25
N ILE A 607 -23.45 -21.69 -8.18
CA ILE A 607 -22.49 -21.46 -7.08
C ILE A 607 -22.23 -22.74 -6.28
N LEU A 608 -23.28 -23.49 -5.96
CA LEU A 608 -23.15 -24.74 -5.21
C LEU A 608 -22.47 -25.85 -6.02
N ASP A 609 -22.75 -25.97 -7.31
CA ASP A 609 -22.09 -26.93 -8.20
C ASP A 609 -20.57 -26.67 -8.25
N GLU A 610 -20.16 -25.41 -8.40
CA GLU A 610 -18.73 -25.03 -8.40
C GLU A 610 -18.09 -25.18 -7.00
N TRP A 611 -18.83 -24.90 -5.92
CA TRP A 611 -18.35 -25.09 -4.55
C TRP A 611 -18.05 -26.58 -4.28
N ASN A 612 -18.98 -27.45 -4.63
CA ASN A 612 -18.80 -28.90 -4.49
C ASN A 612 -17.63 -29.42 -5.33
N LEU A 613 -17.56 -28.97 -6.59
CA LEU A 613 -16.48 -29.34 -7.50
C LEU A 613 -15.11 -28.87 -6.97
N THR A 614 -15.04 -27.65 -6.46
CA THR A 614 -13.78 -27.12 -5.90
C THR A 614 -13.33 -27.94 -4.70
N ARG A 615 -14.25 -28.28 -3.80
CA ARG A 615 -13.95 -29.13 -2.64
C ARG A 615 -13.47 -30.52 -3.06
N GLU A 616 -14.19 -31.15 -3.95
CA GLU A 616 -13.86 -32.50 -4.48
C GLU A 616 -12.45 -32.51 -5.12
N MET A 617 -12.17 -31.54 -5.99
CA MET A 617 -10.89 -31.46 -6.69
C MET A 617 -9.73 -31.16 -5.73
N LEU A 618 -9.95 -30.34 -4.70
CA LEU A 618 -8.94 -30.09 -3.67
C LEU A 618 -8.67 -31.32 -2.80
N GLU A 619 -9.71 -32.09 -2.42
CA GLU A 619 -9.55 -33.31 -1.67
C GLU A 619 -8.81 -34.38 -2.51
N LYS A 620 -9.15 -34.51 -3.79
CA LYS A 620 -8.45 -35.38 -4.73
C LYS A 620 -6.98 -35.01 -4.87
N LEU A 621 -6.69 -33.75 -5.11
CA LEU A 621 -5.33 -33.20 -5.25
C LEU A 621 -4.47 -33.43 -3.99
N ARG A 622 -5.07 -33.30 -2.81
CA ARG A 622 -4.37 -33.44 -1.52
C ARG A 622 -4.33 -34.87 -0.97
N GLY A 623 -5.11 -35.76 -1.49
CA GLY A 623 -5.21 -37.16 -1.01
C GLY A 623 -5.88 -37.34 0.35
N ALA A 624 -6.43 -36.28 0.95
CA ALA A 624 -7.09 -36.29 2.25
C ALA A 624 -8.07 -35.11 2.39
N SER A 625 -9.10 -35.32 3.22
CA SER A 625 -10.08 -34.26 3.50
C SER A 625 -9.46 -33.05 4.21
N MET A 626 -10.13 -31.90 4.11
CA MET A 626 -9.71 -30.70 4.83
C MET A 626 -9.77 -30.89 6.35
N ALA A 627 -10.73 -31.68 6.85
CA ALA A 627 -10.88 -31.97 8.27
C ALA A 627 -9.65 -32.71 8.84
N GLU A 628 -9.09 -33.63 8.09
CA GLU A 628 -7.88 -34.37 8.47
C GLU A 628 -6.63 -33.49 8.40
N ARG A 629 -6.52 -32.67 7.36
CA ARG A 629 -5.29 -31.88 7.12
C ARG A 629 -5.22 -30.57 7.90
N ARG A 630 -6.36 -29.92 8.17
CA ARG A 630 -6.42 -28.60 8.79
C ARG A 630 -7.40 -28.50 9.98
N PRO A 631 -7.36 -29.43 10.95
CA PRO A 631 -8.34 -29.48 12.05
C PRO A 631 -8.33 -28.23 12.92
N ARG A 632 -7.16 -27.59 13.11
CA ARG A 632 -7.04 -26.35 13.89
C ARG A 632 -7.78 -25.19 13.24
N MET A 633 -7.70 -25.07 11.92
CA MET A 633 -8.40 -24.00 11.18
C MET A 633 -9.92 -24.18 11.30
N LEU A 634 -10.42 -25.38 11.04
CA LEU A 634 -11.85 -25.69 11.14
C LEU A 634 -12.38 -25.48 12.56
N ARG A 635 -11.61 -25.90 13.58
CA ARG A 635 -11.96 -25.62 14.97
C ARG A 635 -12.07 -24.11 15.26
N THR A 636 -11.13 -23.32 14.75
CA THR A 636 -11.14 -21.84 14.94
C THR A 636 -12.36 -21.20 14.27
N LEU A 637 -12.75 -21.68 13.08
CA LEU A 637 -13.97 -21.23 12.40
C LEU A 637 -15.22 -21.59 13.19
N LYS A 638 -15.30 -22.83 13.66
CA LYS A 638 -16.43 -23.34 14.46
C LYS A 638 -16.61 -22.58 15.77
N LEU A 639 -15.54 -22.20 16.47
CA LEU A 639 -15.62 -21.45 17.74
C LEU A 639 -16.30 -20.07 17.60
N ARG A 640 -16.36 -19.51 16.40
CA ARG A 640 -16.99 -18.21 16.12
C ARG A 640 -18.34 -18.33 15.42
N ALA A 641 -18.66 -19.52 14.92
CA ALA A 641 -19.82 -19.72 14.04
C ALA A 641 -21.14 -19.32 14.69
N ASP A 642 -21.40 -19.76 15.94
CA ASP A 642 -22.67 -19.52 16.63
C ASP A 642 -22.91 -18.04 16.90
N ALA A 643 -21.89 -17.33 17.40
CA ALA A 643 -21.99 -15.89 17.66
C ALA A 643 -22.20 -15.09 16.36
N LEU A 644 -21.44 -15.45 15.30
CA LEU A 644 -21.59 -14.81 14.00
C LEU A 644 -22.95 -15.08 13.36
N ARG A 645 -23.52 -16.29 13.54
CA ARG A 645 -24.84 -16.65 13.01
C ARG A 645 -25.92 -15.70 13.52
N VAL A 646 -25.92 -15.39 14.81
CA VAL A 646 -26.90 -14.45 15.40
C VAL A 646 -26.77 -13.07 14.74
N LEU A 647 -25.55 -12.57 14.57
CA LEU A 647 -25.31 -11.27 13.93
C LEU A 647 -25.75 -11.27 12.46
N HIS A 648 -25.46 -12.34 11.71
CA HIS A 648 -25.91 -12.45 10.32
C HIS A 648 -27.43 -12.49 10.16
N LEU A 649 -28.15 -13.23 11.03
CA LEU A 649 -29.60 -13.26 11.00
C LEU A 649 -30.21 -11.88 11.34
N GLN A 650 -29.59 -11.14 12.27
CA GLN A 650 -29.96 -9.77 12.56
C GLN A 650 -29.71 -8.85 11.34
N GLU A 651 -28.55 -8.94 10.70
CA GLU A 651 -28.26 -8.16 9.49
C GLU A 651 -29.27 -8.44 8.37
N ILE A 652 -29.59 -9.70 8.11
CA ILE A 652 -30.59 -10.09 7.10
C ILE A 652 -31.96 -9.47 7.43
N HIS A 653 -32.36 -9.48 8.70
CA HIS A 653 -33.61 -8.85 9.13
C HIS A 653 -33.57 -7.33 8.88
N LEU A 654 -32.50 -6.67 9.27
CA LEU A 654 -32.31 -5.24 9.06
C LEU A 654 -32.28 -4.88 7.57
N LEU A 655 -31.58 -5.66 6.74
CA LEU A 655 -31.54 -5.47 5.29
C LEU A 655 -32.93 -5.58 4.64
N LYS A 656 -33.71 -6.62 4.99
CA LYS A 656 -35.07 -6.79 4.49
C LYS A 656 -35.94 -5.59 4.84
N LYS A 657 -35.87 -5.12 6.09
CA LYS A 657 -36.65 -3.97 6.55
C LYS A 657 -36.20 -2.68 5.85
N TRP A 658 -34.93 -2.42 5.77
CA TRP A 658 -34.34 -1.25 5.12
C TRP A 658 -34.71 -1.18 3.62
N ARG A 659 -34.57 -2.31 2.90
CA ARG A 659 -34.98 -2.41 1.50
C ARG A 659 -36.49 -2.23 1.32
N GLY A 660 -37.28 -2.74 2.23
CA GLY A 660 -38.74 -2.55 2.24
C GLY A 660 -39.15 -1.07 2.39
N LEU A 661 -38.50 -0.33 3.28
CA LEU A 661 -38.71 1.12 3.45
C LEU A 661 -38.38 1.89 2.18
N ARG A 662 -37.26 1.61 1.58
CA ARG A 662 -36.83 2.24 0.31
C ARG A 662 -37.81 1.92 -0.85
N LYS A 663 -38.29 0.68 -0.94
CA LYS A 663 -39.29 0.26 -1.94
C LYS A 663 -40.61 0.96 -1.75
N ALA A 664 -40.97 1.26 -0.49
CA ALA A 664 -42.16 2.02 -0.14
C ALA A 664 -42.00 3.54 -0.32
N GLY A 665 -40.82 4.04 -0.65
CA GLY A 665 -40.54 5.47 -0.81
C GLY A 665 -40.32 6.21 0.52
N ASP A 666 -40.20 5.50 1.65
CA ASP A 666 -39.92 6.10 2.96
C ASP A 666 -38.42 6.24 3.19
N GLU A 667 -37.80 7.16 2.42
CA GLU A 667 -36.36 7.42 2.50
C GLU A 667 -35.94 7.95 3.88
N ALA A 668 -36.79 8.71 4.58
CA ALA A 668 -36.47 9.24 5.90
C ALA A 668 -36.32 8.12 6.95
N ALA A 669 -37.22 7.14 6.95
CA ALA A 669 -37.13 5.98 7.84
C ALA A 669 -35.96 5.07 7.45
N ALA A 670 -35.68 4.93 6.15
CA ALA A 670 -34.53 4.17 5.66
C ALA A 670 -33.20 4.82 6.10
N GLU A 671 -33.06 6.13 5.98
CA GLU A 671 -31.88 6.86 6.43
C GLU A 671 -31.68 6.76 7.96
N ALA A 672 -32.74 6.88 8.73
CA ALA A 672 -32.71 6.73 10.19
C ALA A 672 -32.25 5.32 10.63
N MET A 673 -32.52 4.29 9.84
CA MET A 673 -32.16 2.90 10.13
C MET A 673 -30.73 2.52 9.65
N LEU A 674 -30.16 3.27 8.73
CA LEU A 674 -28.87 2.95 8.11
C LEU A 674 -27.71 2.82 9.12
N PRO A 675 -27.58 3.67 10.17
CA PRO A 675 -26.53 3.50 11.17
C PRO A 675 -26.55 2.14 11.87
N ASP A 676 -27.74 1.63 12.24
CA ASP A 676 -27.88 0.33 12.91
C ASP A 676 -27.49 -0.83 11.98
N LEU A 677 -27.87 -0.73 10.70
CA LEU A 677 -27.49 -1.71 9.68
C LEU A 677 -25.97 -1.70 9.48
N LEU A 678 -25.35 -0.54 9.34
CA LEU A 678 -23.89 -0.42 9.20
C LEU A 678 -23.15 -0.89 10.46
N LEU A 679 -23.72 -0.68 11.64
CA LEU A 679 -23.15 -1.22 12.89
C LEU A 679 -23.16 -2.75 12.90
N SER A 680 -24.26 -3.38 12.44
CA SER A 680 -24.37 -4.85 12.31
C SER A 680 -23.31 -5.38 11.31
N ILE A 681 -23.17 -4.75 10.15
CA ILE A 681 -22.14 -5.08 9.16
C ILE A 681 -20.73 -5.00 9.77
N ASN A 682 -20.42 -3.93 10.49
CA ASN A 682 -19.14 -3.74 11.15
C ASN A 682 -18.88 -4.77 12.26
N ALA A 683 -19.89 -5.16 13.01
CA ALA A 683 -19.78 -6.19 14.04
C ALA A 683 -19.43 -7.55 13.43
N ILE A 684 -20.07 -7.93 12.32
CA ILE A 684 -19.73 -9.15 11.57
C ILE A 684 -18.32 -9.07 11.00
N ALA A 685 -17.94 -7.95 10.37
CA ALA A 685 -16.61 -7.73 9.84
C ALA A 685 -15.52 -7.89 10.92
N SER A 686 -15.76 -7.34 12.12
CA SER A 686 -14.86 -7.49 13.28
C SER A 686 -14.76 -8.95 13.74
N GLY A 687 -15.89 -9.68 13.79
CA GLY A 687 -15.94 -11.10 14.13
C GLY A 687 -15.25 -11.98 13.08
N LEU A 688 -15.37 -11.66 11.80
CA LEU A 688 -14.65 -12.31 10.71
C LEU A 688 -13.18 -11.88 10.63
N ARG A 689 -12.81 -10.77 11.28
CA ARG A 689 -11.51 -10.10 11.20
C ARG A 689 -11.14 -9.65 9.78
N THR A 690 -12.13 -9.16 9.05
CA THR A 690 -11.92 -8.69 7.69
C THR A 690 -13.02 -7.72 7.25
N THR A 691 -12.64 -6.72 6.46
CA THR A 691 -13.54 -5.74 5.83
C THR A 691 -13.46 -5.81 4.30
N GLY A 692 -13.08 -6.95 3.76
CA GLY A 692 -12.92 -7.16 2.32
C GLY A 692 -11.48 -7.26 1.81
#